data_72d897ae476f0d1df5b93f79dc2751c2
#
_entry.id   72d897ae476f0d1df5b93f79dc2751c2
#
_cell.length_a   1.000
_cell.length_b   1.000
_cell.length_c   1.000
_cell.angle_alpha   90.00
_cell.angle_beta   90.00
_cell.angle_gamma   90.00
#
_symmetry.space_group_name_H-M   'P 1'
#
loop_
_entity.id
_entity.type
_entity.pdbx_description
1 polymer ?
#
loop_
_entity_poly.entity_id
_entity_poly.type
_entity_poly.pdbx_seq_one_letter_code
_entity_poly.pdbx_strand_id
1 'polypeptide(L)'
;MALRDFRIGWRLLLRQPWHSTVEILGLATGFAVCFLLLGFVRYSFSYDSDVPERERVFVIKHRLNFIPQPQWMEYTPFALREVAMRSGLQLETSAWWPREATLQLQGRPTLLQVTVVDPAFQRIAGLQALAGDLQQALTQPDGLAVTQREALRLFGSALPLGRSITINSQLLQVRAVLADRPANSTIQFGALVGVGSALWPEQERREALANWMGIGGRIYVKTGAGVSAQALQAVLQDAVDRAPWDNMATPEMKKALGGRKFVDIGLGPLAEAYFDRTVANTMGTGPRGDKRMVLALGAVGLLILFLAVVNYVNLATVRTLQRRREIAVRRVLGATTRQLLAQFMTESTLLSLFAAALGVLLAWLLLPLASDMLERRLDGMFTSPAIGACLLFGVAVGAAAGAYPGWLARGVDMNETLAHRSGETPGGAWMRRVLTAVQFGAAMGMGGMALAILWQTQFAASAPPGFDTAPLLVVELPESATAPAAAAFRDAVTQLPGVEGVADSQEVPGRDNGTGTRGSENAKRLDGSEVALTVQMVGPDFFRVYGLPAVAGRIFDPSMDRLVDNGEQNVLLNMAALRALGWQSAQQALGQRINGTRQRIVGIAPDLRWETLRDPVRPTIYDLARGGRMLTVRMRAGAQTTLERDIAAAWSRYYPDRELVMRGAASYYKRAYADDVRLARLLACATTVVFALAAFGIYVLAAHSVQRRAREIVLRKLHGAGRRAIAALVGREFVLLTAVAAAMGLPLAWLGIARYLSGFAEHTPLGDWAPAVALAFAALIVAAATARHTLAAMRIAPAEALRD
;
A
#
# COMPACT_ATOMS: atom_id res chain seq x y z
N MET A 1 2.77 -12.13 -50.28
CA MET A 1 1.43 -11.79 -49.80
C MET A 1 1.49 -10.80 -48.61
N ALA A 2 2.24 -11.03 -47.58
CA ALA A 2 2.31 -10.18 -46.38
C ALA A 2 2.63 -8.68 -46.61
N LEU A 3 3.56 -8.31 -47.46
CA LEU A 3 3.93 -6.92 -47.77
C LEU A 3 2.84 -6.12 -48.50
N ARG A 4 2.04 -6.77 -49.32
CA ARG A 4 0.92 -6.15 -50.04
C ARG A 4 -0.24 -5.89 -49.07
N ASP A 5 -0.51 -6.84 -48.19
CA ASP A 5 -1.57 -6.74 -47.19
C ASP A 5 -1.21 -5.67 -46.13
N PHE A 6 0.07 -5.58 -45.78
CA PHE A 6 0.61 -4.50 -44.92
C PHE A 6 0.40 -3.10 -45.55
N ARG A 7 0.74 -2.90 -46.80
CA ARG A 7 0.53 -1.60 -47.51
C ARG A 7 -0.95 -1.21 -47.57
N ILE A 8 -1.82 -2.21 -47.74
CA ILE A 8 -3.26 -1.98 -47.79
C ILE A 8 -3.76 -1.55 -46.40
N GLY A 9 -3.37 -2.26 -45.33
CA GLY A 9 -3.72 -1.92 -43.96
C GLY A 9 -3.24 -0.53 -43.56
N TRP A 10 -2.00 -0.18 -43.89
CA TRP A 10 -1.43 1.15 -43.61
C TRP A 10 -2.15 2.29 -44.36
N ARG A 11 -2.50 2.09 -45.64
CA ARG A 11 -3.27 3.11 -46.39
C ARG A 11 -4.70 3.31 -45.86
N LEU A 12 -5.31 2.29 -45.30
CA LEU A 12 -6.65 2.36 -44.70
C LEU A 12 -6.64 3.10 -43.39
N LEU A 13 -5.60 2.92 -42.56
CA LEU A 13 -5.37 3.69 -41.35
C LEU A 13 -5.33 5.20 -41.62
N LEU A 14 -4.70 5.60 -42.72
CA LEU A 14 -4.58 7.01 -43.12
C LEU A 14 -5.85 7.58 -43.78
N ARG A 15 -6.76 6.76 -44.27
CA ARG A 15 -8.02 7.24 -44.91
C ARG A 15 -9.12 7.64 -43.92
N GLN A 16 -9.10 7.08 -42.69
CA GLN A 16 -10.04 7.44 -41.61
C GLN A 16 -9.26 7.72 -40.33
N PRO A 17 -8.48 8.79 -40.27
CA PRO A 17 -7.52 9.03 -39.20
C PRO A 17 -8.18 9.11 -37.83
N TRP A 18 -9.34 9.76 -37.75
CA TRP A 18 -10.04 9.97 -36.47
C TRP A 18 -10.46 8.68 -35.77
N HIS A 19 -11.06 7.73 -36.50
CA HIS A 19 -11.49 6.46 -35.94
C HIS A 19 -10.30 5.58 -35.55
N SER A 20 -9.27 5.53 -36.42
CA SER A 20 -8.06 4.74 -36.14
C SER A 20 -7.28 5.27 -34.95
N THR A 21 -7.15 6.59 -34.81
CA THR A 21 -6.47 7.22 -33.68
C THR A 21 -7.13 6.85 -32.37
N VAL A 22 -8.44 6.87 -32.33
CA VAL A 22 -9.19 6.60 -31.12
C VAL A 22 -9.11 5.12 -30.73
N GLU A 23 -9.17 4.20 -31.70
CA GLU A 23 -8.98 2.78 -31.43
C GLU A 23 -7.58 2.49 -30.88
N ILE A 24 -6.56 3.08 -31.50
CA ILE A 24 -5.18 2.93 -31.07
C ILE A 24 -4.99 3.53 -29.67
N LEU A 25 -5.48 4.75 -29.42
CA LEU A 25 -5.35 5.38 -28.11
C LEU A 25 -6.11 4.63 -27.02
N GLY A 26 -7.33 4.19 -27.29
CA GLY A 26 -8.10 3.41 -26.32
C GLY A 26 -7.41 2.10 -25.94
N LEU A 27 -6.92 1.37 -26.93
CA LEU A 27 -6.22 0.11 -26.72
C LEU A 27 -4.83 0.35 -26.08
N ALA A 28 -4.10 1.40 -26.53
CA ALA A 28 -2.80 1.77 -25.94
C ALA A 28 -2.93 2.19 -24.47
N THR A 29 -3.98 2.91 -24.10
CA THR A 29 -4.26 3.23 -22.68
C THR A 29 -4.51 1.96 -21.89
N GLY A 30 -5.27 1.01 -22.41
CA GLY A 30 -5.47 -0.31 -21.78
C GLY A 30 -4.15 -1.06 -21.57
N PHE A 31 -3.29 -1.11 -22.60
CA PHE A 31 -1.96 -1.72 -22.49
C PHE A 31 -1.07 -0.98 -21.49
N ALA A 32 -1.07 0.36 -21.49
CA ALA A 32 -0.25 1.16 -20.59
C ALA A 32 -0.60 0.91 -19.10
N VAL A 33 -1.89 1.00 -18.77
CA VAL A 33 -2.35 0.75 -17.38
C VAL A 33 -2.11 -0.70 -16.97
N CYS A 34 -2.39 -1.66 -17.86
CA CYS A 34 -2.14 -3.07 -17.59
C CYS A 34 -0.63 -3.33 -17.38
N PHE A 35 0.24 -2.77 -18.21
CA PHE A 35 1.70 -2.90 -18.09
C PHE A 35 2.20 -2.34 -16.75
N LEU A 36 1.73 -1.16 -16.35
CA LEU A 36 2.10 -0.55 -15.06
C LEU A 36 1.61 -1.40 -13.86
N LEU A 37 0.36 -1.84 -13.87
CA LEU A 37 -0.21 -2.60 -12.75
C LEU A 37 0.36 -4.03 -12.67
N LEU A 38 0.51 -4.73 -13.79
CA LEU A 38 1.19 -6.03 -13.81
C LEU A 38 2.68 -5.92 -13.51
N GLY A 39 3.31 -4.83 -13.96
CA GLY A 39 4.67 -4.50 -13.58
C GLY A 39 4.82 -4.30 -12.08
N PHE A 40 3.88 -3.62 -11.44
CA PHE A 40 3.83 -3.48 -9.97
C PHE A 40 3.60 -4.84 -9.29
N VAL A 41 2.75 -5.71 -9.82
CA VAL A 41 2.59 -7.09 -9.33
C VAL A 41 3.93 -7.82 -9.41
N ARG A 42 4.58 -7.83 -10.58
CA ARG A 42 5.90 -8.46 -10.75
C ARG A 42 6.94 -7.88 -9.80
N TYR A 43 7.00 -6.55 -9.67
CA TYR A 43 7.88 -5.85 -8.73
C TYR A 43 7.65 -6.33 -7.30
N SER A 44 6.37 -6.46 -6.88
CA SER A 44 6.02 -6.91 -5.53
C SER A 44 6.38 -8.37 -5.26
N PHE A 45 6.29 -9.25 -6.27
CA PHE A 45 6.69 -10.65 -6.15
C PHE A 45 8.20 -10.89 -6.34
N SER A 46 8.93 -9.89 -6.83
CA SER A 46 10.38 -9.96 -7.02
C SER A 46 11.18 -9.37 -5.86
N TYR A 47 10.55 -9.11 -4.71
CA TYR A 47 11.29 -8.68 -3.52
C TYR A 47 12.37 -9.68 -3.16
N ASP A 48 13.55 -9.15 -2.80
CA ASP A 48 14.74 -9.91 -2.41
C ASP A 48 15.19 -10.97 -3.44
N SER A 49 14.80 -10.82 -4.72
CA SER A 49 15.23 -11.74 -5.79
C SER A 49 16.72 -11.64 -6.13
N ASP A 50 17.37 -10.59 -5.69
CA ASP A 50 18.81 -10.36 -5.81
C ASP A 50 19.60 -11.13 -4.75
N VAL A 51 18.96 -11.69 -3.72
CA VAL A 51 19.60 -12.53 -2.70
C VAL A 51 19.76 -13.97 -3.23
N PRO A 52 21.00 -14.49 -3.31
CA PRO A 52 21.22 -15.86 -3.79
C PRO A 52 20.56 -16.90 -2.86
N GLU A 53 19.83 -17.85 -3.48
CA GLU A 53 19.18 -18.93 -2.74
C GLU A 53 18.26 -18.42 -1.61
N ARG A 54 17.53 -17.33 -1.85
CA ARG A 54 16.65 -16.66 -0.86
C ARG A 54 15.64 -17.61 -0.18
N GLU A 55 15.29 -18.71 -0.84
CA GLU A 55 14.42 -19.75 -0.30
C GLU A 55 15.07 -20.51 0.88
N ARG A 56 16.40 -20.46 0.98
CA ARG A 56 17.19 -21.05 2.06
C ARG A 56 17.65 -20.04 3.12
N VAL A 57 17.29 -18.77 2.93
CA VAL A 57 17.54 -17.70 3.89
C VAL A 57 16.29 -17.48 4.73
N PHE A 58 16.45 -17.54 6.05
CA PHE A 58 15.37 -17.38 7.01
C PHE A 58 15.68 -16.24 7.98
N VAL A 59 14.62 -15.58 8.43
CA VAL A 59 14.64 -14.68 9.59
C VAL A 59 14.09 -15.45 10.78
N ILE A 60 14.81 -15.48 11.89
CA ILE A 60 14.31 -16.07 13.13
C ILE A 60 13.20 -15.18 13.67
N LYS A 61 12.07 -15.77 13.98
CA LYS A 61 10.92 -15.13 14.63
C LYS A 61 10.71 -15.70 16.01
N HIS A 62 10.19 -14.89 16.91
CA HIS A 62 9.73 -15.36 18.19
C HIS A 62 8.36 -14.79 18.54
N ARG A 63 7.67 -15.47 19.42
CA ARG A 63 6.38 -15.05 19.95
C ARG A 63 6.37 -15.26 21.46
N LEU A 64 6.13 -14.16 22.20
CA LEU A 64 6.10 -14.18 23.66
C LEU A 64 4.69 -14.56 24.14
N ASN A 65 4.51 -15.75 24.68
CA ASN A 65 3.19 -16.29 25.01
C ASN A 65 2.63 -15.81 26.36
N PHE A 66 3.43 -15.15 27.18
CA PHE A 66 2.97 -14.51 28.41
C PHE A 66 2.30 -13.15 28.18
N ILE A 67 2.41 -12.61 26.96
CA ILE A 67 1.70 -11.41 26.56
C ILE A 67 0.26 -11.78 26.21
N PRO A 68 -0.76 -11.03 26.63
CA PRO A 68 -2.17 -11.35 26.40
C PRO A 68 -2.58 -11.58 24.95
N GLN A 69 -1.93 -10.89 24.01
CA GLN A 69 -2.13 -11.05 22.56
C GLN A 69 -0.78 -11.34 21.88
N PRO A 70 -0.29 -12.60 21.94
CA PRO A 70 1.01 -12.95 21.40
C PRO A 70 1.08 -12.73 19.89
N GLN A 71 2.05 -11.96 19.45
CA GLN A 71 2.32 -11.70 18.03
C GLN A 71 3.73 -12.19 17.66
N TRP A 72 3.92 -12.62 16.41
CA TRP A 72 5.23 -12.92 15.89
C TRP A 72 6.05 -11.66 15.72
N MET A 73 7.31 -11.70 16.14
CA MET A 73 8.29 -10.62 16.03
C MET A 73 9.55 -11.13 15.32
N GLU A 74 10.14 -10.30 14.46
CA GLU A 74 11.42 -10.60 13.78
C GLU A 74 12.63 -10.06 14.53
N TYR A 75 12.43 -9.11 15.43
CA TYR A 75 13.47 -8.67 16.36
C TYR A 75 13.54 -9.64 17.50
N THR A 76 14.63 -10.40 17.57
CA THR A 76 14.79 -11.52 18.48
C THR A 76 15.98 -11.30 19.40
N PRO A 77 16.05 -11.99 20.56
CA PRO A 77 17.25 -12.01 21.38
C PRO A 77 18.45 -12.52 20.59
N PHE A 78 19.58 -11.82 20.64
CA PHE A 78 20.80 -12.26 19.96
C PHE A 78 21.39 -13.54 20.55
N ALA A 79 20.98 -13.97 21.76
CA ALA A 79 21.31 -15.27 22.30
C ALA A 79 20.95 -16.42 21.34
N LEU A 80 19.85 -16.29 20.57
CA LEU A 80 19.47 -17.26 19.54
C LEU A 80 20.47 -17.38 18.40
N ARG A 81 21.22 -16.34 18.10
CA ARG A 81 22.32 -16.39 17.12
C ARG A 81 23.42 -17.33 17.58
N GLU A 82 23.83 -17.23 18.84
CA GLU A 82 24.84 -18.12 19.41
C GLU A 82 24.37 -19.58 19.42
N VAL A 83 23.12 -19.81 19.73
CA VAL A 83 22.49 -21.16 19.65
C VAL A 83 22.59 -21.70 18.23
N ALA A 84 22.19 -20.89 17.22
CA ALA A 84 22.27 -21.31 15.82
C ALA A 84 23.70 -21.66 15.41
N MET A 85 24.66 -20.81 15.78
CA MET A 85 26.09 -21.07 15.47
C MET A 85 26.65 -22.34 16.13
N ARG A 86 26.19 -22.68 17.33
CA ARG A 86 26.65 -23.83 18.06
C ARG A 86 25.82 -25.11 17.82
N SER A 87 24.83 -25.05 16.94
CA SER A 87 23.87 -26.12 16.69
C SER A 87 24.49 -27.37 16.03
N GLY A 88 25.69 -27.28 15.48
CA GLY A 88 26.30 -28.32 14.66
C GLY A 88 25.71 -28.49 13.28
N LEU A 89 24.66 -27.73 12.95
CA LEU A 89 24.07 -27.71 11.62
C LEU A 89 24.97 -26.86 10.66
N GLN A 90 24.97 -27.21 9.39
CA GLN A 90 25.63 -26.39 8.37
C GLN A 90 24.81 -25.11 8.12
N LEU A 91 25.15 -24.04 8.80
CA LEU A 91 24.46 -22.76 8.76
C LEU A 91 25.44 -21.60 8.60
N GLU A 92 24.97 -20.55 7.93
CA GLU A 92 25.56 -19.22 8.01
C GLU A 92 24.60 -18.30 8.75
N THR A 93 25.07 -17.64 9.81
CA THR A 93 24.20 -16.77 10.63
C THR A 93 24.75 -15.36 10.65
N SER A 94 23.85 -14.37 10.71
CA SER A 94 24.24 -12.99 10.92
C SER A 94 23.22 -12.26 11.76
N ALA A 95 23.70 -11.51 12.74
CA ALA A 95 22.93 -10.43 13.32
C ALA A 95 22.63 -9.37 12.25
N TRP A 96 21.52 -8.68 12.43
CA TRP A 96 21.13 -7.49 11.69
C TRP A 96 20.58 -6.47 12.68
N TRP A 97 21.38 -5.48 13.02
CA TRP A 97 20.97 -4.47 13.98
C TRP A 97 21.13 -3.07 13.43
N PRO A 98 20.05 -2.47 12.88
CA PRO A 98 20.08 -1.09 12.45
C PRO A 98 20.21 -0.16 13.65
N ARG A 99 21.13 0.77 13.57
CA ARG A 99 21.38 1.83 14.55
C ARG A 99 21.37 3.17 13.84
N GLU A 100 20.71 4.14 14.46
CA GLU A 100 20.85 5.53 14.05
C GLU A 100 22.16 6.07 14.64
N ALA A 101 23.01 6.52 13.78
CA ALA A 101 24.27 7.14 14.13
C ALA A 101 24.30 8.57 13.58
N THR A 102 24.90 9.48 14.32
CA THR A 102 25.00 10.87 13.90
C THR A 102 26.42 11.18 13.51
N LEU A 103 26.58 11.91 12.43
CA LEU A 103 27.84 12.46 11.96
C LEU A 103 27.68 13.95 11.65
N GLN A 104 28.78 14.68 11.66
CA GLN A 104 28.83 16.07 11.26
C GLN A 104 29.13 16.17 9.76
N LEU A 105 28.13 16.56 8.96
CA LEU A 105 28.32 16.81 7.54
C LEU A 105 28.24 18.31 7.28
N GLN A 106 29.35 18.90 6.85
CA GLN A 106 29.45 20.34 6.61
C GLN A 106 29.01 21.21 7.82
N GLY A 107 29.32 20.75 9.03
CA GLY A 107 28.94 21.45 10.26
C GLY A 107 27.48 21.28 10.69
N ARG A 108 26.74 20.38 10.03
CA ARG A 108 25.37 20.03 10.40
C ARG A 108 25.27 18.58 10.87
N PRO A 109 24.59 18.31 11.99
CA PRO A 109 24.33 16.96 12.40
C PRO A 109 23.45 16.26 11.38
N THR A 110 23.87 15.11 10.92
CA THR A 110 23.19 14.33 9.89
C THR A 110 23.05 12.90 10.36
N LEU A 111 21.87 12.34 10.27
CA LEU A 111 21.61 10.93 10.58
C LEU A 111 22.17 10.02 9.47
N LEU A 112 22.88 8.99 9.90
CA LEU A 112 23.29 7.87 9.07
C LEU A 112 22.72 6.59 9.66
N GLN A 113 21.99 5.85 8.86
CA GLN A 113 21.59 4.49 9.21
C GLN A 113 22.78 3.54 9.04
N VAL A 114 23.37 3.14 10.14
CA VAL A 114 24.44 2.15 10.18
C VAL A 114 23.85 0.83 10.67
N THR A 115 24.11 -0.25 9.94
CA THR A 115 23.64 -1.57 10.35
C THR A 115 24.82 -2.42 10.78
N VAL A 116 24.73 -2.97 11.99
CA VAL A 116 25.70 -3.91 12.52
C VAL A 116 25.39 -5.31 12.00
N VAL A 117 26.37 -5.98 11.39
CA VAL A 117 26.21 -7.32 10.82
C VAL A 117 27.43 -8.19 11.07
N ASP A 118 27.26 -9.50 10.96
CA ASP A 118 28.39 -10.42 10.94
C ASP A 118 29.09 -10.48 9.57
N PRO A 119 30.35 -10.86 9.48
CA PRO A 119 31.03 -11.07 8.20
C PRO A 119 30.32 -12.08 7.27
N ALA A 120 29.62 -13.08 7.83
CA ALA A 120 28.83 -14.04 7.08
C ALA A 120 27.67 -13.38 6.29
N PHE A 121 27.23 -12.17 6.69
CA PHE A 121 26.15 -11.45 6.03
C PHE A 121 26.44 -11.18 4.55
N GLN A 122 27.72 -10.98 4.20
CA GLN A 122 28.14 -10.86 2.82
C GLN A 122 27.65 -12.02 1.97
N ARG A 123 27.81 -13.26 2.44
CA ARG A 123 27.39 -14.47 1.71
C ARG A 123 25.88 -14.72 1.79
N ILE A 124 25.28 -14.42 2.96
CA ILE A 124 23.84 -14.54 3.15
C ILE A 124 23.06 -13.64 2.20
N ALA A 125 23.44 -12.36 2.12
CA ALA A 125 22.75 -11.37 1.31
C ALA A 125 23.33 -11.22 -0.12
N GLY A 126 24.37 -11.98 -0.47
CA GLY A 126 25.01 -11.94 -1.78
C GLY A 126 25.67 -10.59 -2.10
N LEU A 127 26.23 -9.91 -1.08
CA LEU A 127 26.79 -8.58 -1.26
C LEU A 127 28.14 -8.63 -2.01
N GLN A 128 28.26 -7.77 -3.02
CA GLN A 128 29.49 -7.59 -3.77
C GLN A 128 29.99 -6.16 -3.58
N ALA A 129 31.29 -6.03 -3.26
CA ALA A 129 31.95 -4.74 -3.21
C ALA A 129 32.22 -4.24 -4.64
N LEU A 130 31.84 -3.01 -4.93
CA LEU A 130 32.25 -2.30 -6.15
C LEU A 130 33.75 -1.89 -6.07
N ALA A 131 34.23 -1.63 -4.85
CA ALA A 131 35.60 -1.31 -4.57
C ALA A 131 35.95 -1.66 -3.11
N GLY A 132 37.21 -2.01 -2.86
CA GLY A 132 37.70 -2.38 -1.53
C GLY A 132 37.36 -3.82 -1.14
N ASP A 133 37.49 -4.12 0.16
CA ASP A 133 37.27 -5.44 0.73
C ASP A 133 36.20 -5.40 1.83
N LEU A 134 35.02 -5.99 1.54
CA LEU A 134 33.91 -6.03 2.48
C LEU A 134 34.22 -6.92 3.70
N GLN A 135 34.98 -7.98 3.52
CA GLN A 135 35.38 -8.83 4.63
C GLN A 135 36.23 -8.05 5.64
N GLN A 136 37.21 -7.25 5.16
CA GLN A 136 37.97 -6.36 6.02
C GLN A 136 37.10 -5.30 6.69
N ALA A 137 36.17 -4.69 5.94
CA ALA A 137 35.27 -3.69 6.49
C ALA A 137 34.42 -4.24 7.65
N LEU A 138 34.04 -5.52 7.63
CA LEU A 138 33.18 -6.15 8.64
C LEU A 138 34.00 -6.85 9.77
N THR A 139 35.32 -7.03 9.62
CA THR A 139 36.15 -7.67 10.66
C THR A 139 36.95 -6.66 11.47
N GLN A 140 37.32 -5.53 10.88
CA GLN A 140 38.08 -4.52 11.58
C GLN A 140 37.20 -3.64 12.45
N PRO A 141 37.64 -3.27 13.69
CA PRO A 141 36.82 -2.44 14.59
C PRO A 141 36.52 -1.03 14.03
N ASP A 142 37.44 -0.48 13.23
CA ASP A 142 37.30 0.80 12.56
C ASP A 142 36.74 0.69 11.14
N GLY A 143 36.35 -0.51 10.69
CA GLY A 143 35.89 -0.77 9.34
C GLY A 143 34.48 -0.24 9.08
N LEU A 144 34.31 0.40 7.91
CA LEU A 144 33.01 0.88 7.42
C LEU A 144 32.85 0.46 5.96
N ALA A 145 31.71 -0.13 5.64
CA ALA A 145 31.27 -0.32 4.27
C ALA A 145 30.08 0.63 4.00
N VAL A 146 30.09 1.35 2.88
CA VAL A 146 29.03 2.29 2.51
C VAL A 146 28.45 1.93 1.15
N THR A 147 27.16 2.20 0.93
CA THR A 147 26.60 2.11 -0.42
C THR A 147 27.08 3.26 -1.29
N GLN A 148 27.02 3.09 -2.61
CA GLN A 148 27.47 4.14 -3.54
C GLN A 148 26.69 5.46 -3.35
N ARG A 149 25.41 5.39 -3.06
CA ARG A 149 24.57 6.55 -2.76
C ARG A 149 25.05 7.29 -1.51
N GLU A 150 25.30 6.54 -0.43
CA GLU A 150 25.80 7.13 0.81
C GLU A 150 27.23 7.66 0.64
N ALA A 151 28.06 6.99 -0.15
CA ALA A 151 29.41 7.46 -0.50
C ALA A 151 29.35 8.84 -1.20
N LEU A 152 28.48 9.01 -2.18
CA LEU A 152 28.23 10.29 -2.83
C LEU A 152 27.72 11.35 -1.86
N ARG A 153 26.76 10.98 -1.00
CA ARG A 153 26.15 11.90 -0.02
C ARG A 153 27.17 12.39 1.01
N LEU A 154 28.00 11.47 1.55
CA LEU A 154 28.90 11.76 2.66
C LEU A 154 30.21 12.37 2.20
N PHE A 155 30.76 11.93 1.07
CA PHE A 155 32.09 12.27 0.63
C PHE A 155 32.13 13.04 -0.69
N GLY A 156 31.00 13.22 -1.37
CA GLY A 156 30.95 13.79 -2.72
C GLY A 156 31.64 12.94 -3.78
N SER A 157 32.00 11.70 -3.46
CA SER A 157 32.70 10.74 -4.33
C SER A 157 32.01 9.39 -4.27
N ALA A 158 31.88 8.73 -5.41
CA ALA A 158 31.29 7.40 -5.51
C ALA A 158 32.18 6.29 -4.92
N LEU A 159 33.52 6.54 -4.80
CA LEU A 159 34.50 5.58 -4.35
C LEU A 159 35.48 6.22 -3.32
N PRO A 160 35.04 6.52 -2.10
CA PRO A 160 35.82 7.18 -1.07
C PRO A 160 36.72 6.20 -0.26
N LEU A 161 37.30 5.18 -0.89
CA LEU A 161 38.15 4.20 -0.19
C LEU A 161 39.26 4.86 0.60
N GLY A 162 39.51 4.37 1.81
CA GLY A 162 40.53 4.85 2.72
C GLY A 162 40.20 6.16 3.43
N ARG A 163 39.14 6.86 3.06
CA ARG A 163 38.69 8.06 3.78
C ARG A 163 38.11 7.70 5.13
N SER A 164 38.39 8.53 6.12
CA SER A 164 37.87 8.39 7.47
C SER A 164 36.72 9.34 7.74
N ILE A 165 35.79 8.93 8.60
CA ILE A 165 34.66 9.72 9.05
C ILE A 165 34.39 9.45 10.53
N THR A 166 34.07 10.49 11.28
CA THR A 166 33.71 10.35 12.69
C THR A 166 32.20 10.17 12.84
N ILE A 167 31.78 9.06 13.43
CA ILE A 167 30.41 8.68 13.69
C ILE A 167 30.26 8.39 15.18
N ASN A 168 29.34 9.05 15.87
CA ASN A 168 29.18 8.94 17.33
C ASN A 168 30.52 9.02 18.10
N SER A 169 31.37 9.97 17.73
CA SER A 169 32.72 10.18 18.31
C SER A 169 33.70 9.03 18.06
N GLN A 170 33.40 8.07 17.20
CA GLN A 170 34.29 6.99 16.78
C GLN A 170 34.82 7.26 15.36
N LEU A 171 36.12 7.17 15.17
CA LEU A 171 36.74 7.31 13.85
C LEU A 171 36.63 5.97 13.10
N LEU A 172 35.92 5.97 11.97
CA LEU A 172 35.80 4.82 11.08
C LEU A 172 36.42 5.10 9.74
N GLN A 173 36.94 4.06 9.07
CA GLN A 173 37.54 4.14 7.75
C GLN A 173 36.75 3.38 6.72
N VAL A 174 36.41 4.01 5.58
CA VAL A 174 35.76 3.34 4.46
C VAL A 174 36.69 2.31 3.83
N ARG A 175 36.40 1.04 4.03
CA ARG A 175 37.16 -0.10 3.51
C ARG A 175 36.48 -0.82 2.36
N ALA A 176 35.18 -0.59 2.18
CA ALA A 176 34.43 -1.12 1.05
C ALA A 176 33.31 -0.15 0.59
N VAL A 177 33.07 -0.13 -0.70
CA VAL A 177 31.93 0.53 -1.31
C VAL A 177 31.08 -0.53 -1.97
N LEU A 178 29.78 -0.53 -1.65
CA LEU A 178 28.79 -1.51 -2.10
C LEU A 178 27.87 -0.90 -3.17
N ALA A 179 27.37 -1.72 -4.06
CA ALA A 179 26.26 -1.34 -4.92
C ALA A 179 25.03 -0.99 -4.06
N ASP A 180 24.24 -0.01 -4.51
CA ASP A 180 22.95 0.27 -3.89
C ASP A 180 22.02 -0.94 -4.01
N ARG A 181 21.31 -1.24 -2.94
CA ARG A 181 20.31 -2.32 -2.97
C ARG A 181 19.13 -1.95 -3.88
N PRO A 182 18.56 -2.91 -4.60
CA PRO A 182 17.33 -2.70 -5.34
C PRO A 182 16.22 -2.15 -4.45
N ALA A 183 15.37 -1.29 -4.97
CA ALA A 183 14.26 -0.71 -4.22
C ALA A 183 13.23 -1.76 -3.74
N ASN A 184 13.19 -2.92 -4.40
CA ASN A 184 12.39 -4.09 -4.03
C ASN A 184 13.16 -5.10 -3.17
N SER A 185 13.89 -4.62 -2.18
CA SER A 185 14.52 -5.46 -1.15
C SER A 185 13.98 -5.11 0.23
N THR A 186 13.74 -6.12 1.07
CA THR A 186 13.42 -5.95 2.50
C THR A 186 14.68 -5.69 3.32
N ILE A 187 15.84 -5.93 2.74
CA ILE A 187 17.16 -5.70 3.34
C ILE A 187 17.69 -4.36 2.82
N GLN A 188 17.40 -3.26 3.48
CA GLN A 188 17.84 -1.91 3.10
C GLN A 188 18.83 -1.37 4.13
N PHE A 189 19.95 -0.82 3.67
CA PHE A 189 20.97 -0.19 4.51
C PHE A 189 21.71 0.91 3.74
N GLY A 190 22.24 1.89 4.47
CA GLY A 190 23.13 2.90 3.90
C GLY A 190 24.60 2.59 4.16
N ALA A 191 24.89 2.07 5.35
CA ALA A 191 26.24 1.69 5.77
C ALA A 191 26.21 0.41 6.61
N LEU A 192 27.28 -0.38 6.53
CA LEU A 192 27.46 -1.60 7.31
C LEU A 192 28.73 -1.52 8.13
N VAL A 193 28.67 -2.04 9.35
CA VAL A 193 29.84 -2.27 10.24
C VAL A 193 29.77 -3.68 10.81
N GLY A 194 30.90 -4.21 11.18
CA GLY A 194 30.94 -5.54 11.80
C GLY A 194 30.44 -5.55 13.25
N VAL A 195 30.06 -6.72 13.74
CA VAL A 195 29.69 -6.95 15.16
C VAL A 195 30.84 -6.54 16.11
N GLY A 196 32.11 -6.60 15.67
CA GLY A 196 33.29 -6.14 16.42
C GLY A 196 33.58 -4.62 16.31
N SER A 197 32.69 -3.83 15.66
CA SER A 197 32.89 -2.41 15.46
C SER A 197 32.98 -1.61 16.75
N ALA A 198 33.80 -0.56 16.76
CA ALA A 198 33.83 0.42 17.84
C ALA A 198 32.51 1.15 18.09
N LEU A 199 31.59 1.15 17.11
CA LEU A 199 30.22 1.67 17.29
C LEU A 199 29.34 0.78 18.18
N TRP A 200 29.76 -0.45 18.48
CA TRP A 200 29.08 -1.31 19.44
C TRP A 200 30.03 -1.66 20.58
N PRO A 201 29.98 -0.90 21.71
CA PRO A 201 30.87 -1.12 22.84
C PRO A 201 30.84 -2.56 23.31
N GLU A 202 32.02 -3.08 23.68
CA GLU A 202 32.19 -4.50 24.00
C GLU A 202 31.30 -4.97 25.17
N GLN A 203 31.10 -4.13 26.17
CA GLN A 203 30.23 -4.45 27.30
C GLN A 203 28.79 -4.57 26.85
N GLU A 204 28.25 -3.56 26.13
CA GLU A 204 26.89 -3.58 25.59
C GLU A 204 26.68 -4.81 24.68
N ARG A 205 27.68 -5.12 23.87
CA ARG A 205 27.64 -6.29 22.99
C ARG A 205 27.56 -7.61 23.77
N ARG A 206 28.39 -7.77 24.78
CA ARG A 206 28.37 -8.98 25.63
C ARG A 206 27.04 -9.16 26.32
N GLU A 207 26.50 -8.08 26.89
CA GLU A 207 25.19 -8.07 27.53
C GLU A 207 24.08 -8.42 26.55
N ALA A 208 24.06 -7.80 25.35
CA ALA A 208 23.05 -8.07 24.33
C ALA A 208 23.09 -9.50 23.79
N LEU A 209 24.31 -10.06 23.59
CA LEU A 209 24.48 -11.43 23.10
C LEU A 209 24.10 -12.51 24.16
N ALA A 210 24.14 -12.19 25.44
CA ALA A 210 23.75 -13.07 26.52
C ALA A 210 22.29 -12.94 26.97
N ASN A 211 21.62 -11.89 26.57
CA ASN A 211 20.28 -11.55 27.03
C ASN A 211 19.21 -12.34 26.26
N TRP A 212 18.41 -13.13 26.99
CA TRP A 212 17.30 -13.91 26.44
C TRP A 212 15.98 -13.12 26.39
N MET A 213 15.84 -12.03 27.13
CA MET A 213 14.65 -11.15 27.17
C MET A 213 14.81 -9.89 26.31
N GLY A 214 16.06 -9.58 25.94
CA GLY A 214 16.35 -8.39 25.14
C GLY A 214 15.96 -8.57 23.69
N ILE A 215 15.18 -7.63 23.16
CA ILE A 215 14.92 -7.55 21.72
C ILE A 215 16.11 -6.85 21.08
N GLY A 216 17.06 -7.64 20.51
CA GLY A 216 18.30 -7.11 19.94
C GLY A 216 18.13 -6.58 18.53
N GLY A 217 17.73 -7.42 17.61
CA GLY A 217 17.60 -7.13 16.20
C GLY A 217 17.16 -8.38 15.45
N ARG A 218 17.29 -8.39 14.13
CA ARG A 218 17.02 -9.60 13.33
C ARG A 218 18.21 -10.54 13.35
N ILE A 219 17.92 -11.80 13.18
CA ILE A 219 18.93 -12.82 12.93
C ILE A 219 18.59 -13.48 11.60
N TYR A 220 19.45 -13.31 10.62
CA TYR A 220 19.39 -14.02 9.36
C TYR A 220 20.16 -15.32 9.44
N VAL A 221 19.57 -16.40 8.93
CA VAL A 221 20.18 -17.72 8.85
C VAL A 221 20.04 -18.26 7.44
N LYS A 222 21.15 -18.61 6.81
CA LYS A 222 21.17 -19.35 5.55
C LYS A 222 21.51 -20.80 5.85
N THR A 223 20.60 -21.72 5.47
CA THR A 223 20.80 -23.16 5.68
C THR A 223 21.62 -23.79 4.58
N GLY A 224 22.51 -24.73 4.94
CA GLY A 224 23.26 -25.58 4.02
C GLY A 224 22.34 -26.50 3.21
N ALA A 225 22.86 -27.09 2.12
CA ALA A 225 22.14 -28.09 1.36
C ALA A 225 21.82 -29.29 2.25
N GLY A 226 20.54 -29.63 2.39
CA GLY A 226 20.09 -30.75 3.21
C GLY A 226 19.69 -30.40 4.65
N VAL A 227 19.87 -29.15 5.11
CA VAL A 227 19.35 -28.71 6.41
C VAL A 227 17.93 -28.17 6.23
N SER A 228 16.96 -28.85 6.86
CA SER A 228 15.56 -28.41 6.81
C SER A 228 15.30 -27.26 7.79
N ALA A 229 14.35 -26.38 7.43
CA ALA A 229 13.88 -25.33 8.34
C ALA A 229 13.34 -25.90 9.66
N GLN A 230 12.69 -27.07 9.61
CA GLN A 230 12.16 -27.74 10.81
C GLN A 230 13.26 -28.18 11.75
N ALA A 231 14.39 -28.72 11.24
CA ALA A 231 15.52 -29.11 12.08
C ALA A 231 16.12 -27.88 12.80
N LEU A 232 16.31 -26.77 12.10
CA LEU A 232 16.78 -25.53 12.70
C LEU A 232 15.78 -25.01 13.75
N GLN A 233 14.48 -24.98 13.43
CA GLN A 233 13.45 -24.54 14.36
C GLN A 233 13.40 -25.38 15.61
N ALA A 234 13.53 -26.69 15.48
CA ALA A 234 13.54 -27.63 16.63
C ALA A 234 14.74 -27.38 17.58
N VAL A 235 15.93 -27.16 17.04
CA VAL A 235 17.13 -26.81 17.83
C VAL A 235 16.96 -25.47 18.55
N LEU A 236 16.46 -24.46 17.88
CA LEU A 236 16.21 -23.14 18.48
C LEU A 236 15.13 -23.20 19.55
N GLN A 237 14.03 -23.94 19.29
CA GLN A 237 12.96 -24.10 20.25
C GLN A 237 13.43 -24.86 21.51
N ASP A 238 14.19 -25.92 21.35
CA ASP A 238 14.73 -26.68 22.46
C ASP A 238 15.68 -25.82 23.33
N ALA A 239 16.50 -24.98 22.72
CA ALA A 239 17.35 -24.04 23.46
C ALA A 239 16.55 -22.98 24.22
N VAL A 240 15.47 -22.46 23.62
CA VAL A 240 14.56 -21.52 24.26
C VAL A 240 13.80 -22.18 25.42
N ASP A 241 13.37 -23.43 25.25
CA ASP A 241 12.66 -24.17 26.30
C ASP A 241 13.56 -24.45 27.51
N ARG A 242 14.90 -24.54 27.33
CA ARG A 242 15.90 -24.69 28.41
C ARG A 242 16.46 -23.35 28.93
N ALA A 243 16.08 -22.23 28.34
CA ALA A 243 16.57 -20.93 28.81
C ALA A 243 16.13 -20.65 30.26
N PRO A 244 16.88 -19.85 31.04
CA PRO A 244 16.66 -19.67 32.47
C PRO A 244 15.46 -18.77 32.77
N TRP A 245 14.30 -19.10 32.22
CA TRP A 245 13.05 -18.31 32.41
C TRP A 245 12.65 -18.23 33.88
N ASP A 246 12.96 -19.24 34.68
CA ASP A 246 12.59 -19.22 36.08
C ASP A 246 13.22 -18.10 36.88
N ASN A 247 14.39 -17.61 36.43
CA ASN A 247 15.08 -16.48 37.04
C ASN A 247 14.59 -15.14 36.53
N MET A 248 13.88 -15.14 35.40
CA MET A 248 13.45 -13.90 34.70
C MET A 248 11.95 -13.70 34.73
N ALA A 249 11.17 -14.76 34.91
CA ALA A 249 9.72 -14.72 34.87
C ALA A 249 9.11 -14.44 36.24
N THR A 250 8.24 -13.42 36.28
CA THR A 250 7.45 -13.17 37.50
C THR A 250 6.37 -14.24 37.69
N PRO A 251 5.86 -14.44 38.93
CA PRO A 251 4.74 -15.35 39.16
C PRO A 251 3.52 -15.08 38.29
N GLU A 252 3.26 -13.80 37.96
CA GLU A 252 2.17 -13.36 37.09
C GLU A 252 2.37 -13.82 35.65
N MET A 253 3.62 -13.69 35.14
CA MET A 253 3.97 -14.20 33.80
C MET A 253 3.77 -15.71 33.72
N LYS A 254 4.24 -16.47 34.72
CA LYS A 254 4.05 -17.91 34.77
C LYS A 254 2.56 -18.29 34.80
N LYS A 255 1.76 -17.54 35.54
CA LYS A 255 0.31 -17.75 35.59
C LYS A 255 -0.36 -17.43 34.26
N ALA A 256 0.04 -16.35 33.57
CA ALA A 256 -0.50 -15.95 32.26
C ALA A 256 -0.25 -17.00 31.17
N LEU A 257 0.77 -17.85 31.32
CA LEU A 257 1.08 -18.90 30.36
C LEU A 257 0.03 -19.99 30.30
N GLY A 258 -0.63 -20.33 31.43
CA GLY A 258 -1.65 -21.38 31.48
C GLY A 258 -1.15 -22.72 30.95
N GLY A 259 0.11 -23.08 31.20
CA GLY A 259 0.73 -24.31 30.71
C GLY A 259 1.33 -24.23 29.30
N ARG A 260 1.25 -23.07 28.62
CA ARG A 260 1.93 -22.83 27.33
C ARG A 260 3.43 -22.60 27.53
N LYS A 261 4.21 -22.76 26.46
CA LYS A 261 5.63 -22.39 26.45
C LYS A 261 5.79 -20.89 26.65
N PHE A 262 6.91 -20.44 27.22
CA PHE A 262 7.21 -19.02 27.36
C PHE A 262 7.33 -18.30 26.03
N VAL A 263 8.06 -18.92 25.11
CA VAL A 263 8.36 -18.38 23.79
C VAL A 263 8.18 -19.46 22.75
N ASP A 264 7.52 -19.14 21.66
CA ASP A 264 7.55 -19.96 20.46
C ASP A 264 8.56 -19.39 19.48
N ILE A 265 9.30 -20.26 18.81
CA ILE A 265 10.23 -19.93 17.74
C ILE A 265 9.62 -20.27 16.39
N GLY A 266 9.74 -19.37 15.44
CA GLY A 266 9.37 -19.56 14.05
C GLY A 266 10.47 -19.13 13.12
N LEU A 267 10.41 -19.58 11.88
CA LEU A 267 11.28 -19.17 10.80
C LEU A 267 10.47 -18.52 9.68
N GLY A 268 10.85 -17.32 9.28
CA GLY A 268 10.26 -16.60 8.15
C GLY A 268 11.16 -16.73 6.93
N PRO A 269 10.75 -17.42 5.84
CA PRO A 269 11.54 -17.44 4.60
C PRO A 269 11.70 -16.03 4.04
N LEU A 270 12.90 -15.66 3.63
CA LEU A 270 13.17 -14.35 3.03
C LEU A 270 12.35 -14.13 1.75
N ALA A 271 12.12 -15.21 0.99
CA ALA A 271 11.28 -15.18 -0.21
C ALA A 271 9.84 -14.71 0.04
N GLU A 272 9.33 -14.87 1.26
CA GLU A 272 7.99 -14.48 1.67
C GLU A 272 7.97 -13.22 2.56
N ALA A 273 9.13 -12.71 2.93
CA ALA A 273 9.27 -11.64 3.92
C ALA A 273 8.44 -10.39 3.58
N TYR A 274 8.39 -10.00 2.31
CA TYR A 274 7.60 -8.84 1.88
C TYR A 274 6.09 -8.98 2.13
N PHE A 275 5.55 -10.20 1.98
CA PHE A 275 4.12 -10.47 2.15
C PHE A 275 3.76 -11.03 3.53
N ASP A 276 4.73 -11.20 4.42
CA ASP A 276 4.47 -11.74 5.74
C ASP A 276 3.87 -10.68 6.67
N ARG A 277 2.55 -10.73 6.80
CA ARG A 277 1.76 -9.87 7.69
C ARG A 277 1.50 -10.49 9.06
N THR A 278 1.99 -11.69 9.32
CA THR A 278 1.85 -12.33 10.64
C THR A 278 2.78 -11.70 11.67
N VAL A 279 3.83 -11.06 11.19
CA VAL A 279 4.81 -10.35 12.02
C VAL A 279 4.30 -8.96 12.34
N ALA A 280 4.29 -8.62 13.63
CA ALA A 280 4.10 -7.24 14.05
C ALA A 280 5.17 -6.37 13.38
N ASN A 281 4.75 -5.24 12.79
CA ASN A 281 5.66 -4.32 12.13
C ASN A 281 6.47 -3.56 13.19
N THR A 282 7.58 -4.15 13.60
CA THR A 282 8.39 -3.63 14.70
C THR A 282 9.68 -3.00 14.18
N MET A 283 9.99 -1.80 14.66
CA MET A 283 11.31 -1.16 14.56
C MET A 283 11.91 -1.11 13.14
N GLY A 284 11.13 -0.73 12.13
CA GLY A 284 11.67 -0.53 10.78
C GLY A 284 12.02 -1.82 10.04
N THR A 285 11.20 -2.87 10.20
CA THR A 285 11.36 -4.16 9.51
C THR A 285 11.29 -4.10 7.97
N GLY A 286 11.39 -2.92 7.39
CA GLY A 286 11.31 -2.72 5.95
C GLY A 286 9.86 -2.70 5.42
N PRO A 287 9.70 -2.44 4.13
CA PRO A 287 8.40 -2.33 3.52
C PRO A 287 7.70 -3.69 3.49
N ARG A 288 6.44 -3.71 3.90
CA ARG A 288 5.56 -4.89 3.80
C ARG A 288 4.45 -4.62 2.80
N GLY A 289 4.06 -5.64 2.07
CA GLY A 289 2.98 -5.60 1.10
C GLY A 289 1.80 -6.48 1.49
N ASP A 290 0.62 -6.10 1.03
CA ASP A 290 -0.55 -6.96 1.10
C ASP A 290 -0.67 -7.76 -0.21
N LYS A 291 -0.46 -9.07 -0.15
CA LYS A 291 -0.56 -9.97 -1.31
C LYS A 291 -1.93 -9.88 -1.98
N ARG A 292 -3.00 -9.73 -1.19
CA ARG A 292 -4.38 -9.64 -1.72
C ARG A 292 -4.57 -8.33 -2.46
N MET A 293 -4.07 -7.22 -1.92
CA MET A 293 -4.12 -5.90 -2.56
C MET A 293 -3.31 -5.88 -3.87
N VAL A 294 -2.11 -6.45 -3.87
CA VAL A 294 -1.26 -6.53 -5.06
C VAL A 294 -1.94 -7.33 -6.16
N LEU A 295 -2.52 -8.49 -5.83
CA LEU A 295 -3.26 -9.31 -6.79
C LEU A 295 -4.54 -8.63 -7.27
N ALA A 296 -5.25 -7.91 -6.40
CA ALA A 296 -6.44 -7.14 -6.78
C ALA A 296 -6.10 -6.03 -7.79
N LEU A 297 -4.99 -5.30 -7.58
CA LEU A 297 -4.51 -4.31 -8.55
C LEU A 297 -4.13 -4.94 -9.89
N GLY A 298 -3.52 -6.12 -9.88
CA GLY A 298 -3.26 -6.89 -11.09
C GLY A 298 -4.55 -7.29 -11.83
N ALA A 299 -5.56 -7.73 -11.09
CA ALA A 299 -6.88 -8.06 -11.65
C ALA A 299 -7.56 -6.82 -12.25
N VAL A 300 -7.44 -5.65 -11.60
CA VAL A 300 -7.93 -4.37 -12.16
C VAL A 300 -7.21 -4.03 -13.46
N GLY A 301 -5.89 -4.21 -13.54
CA GLY A 301 -5.12 -3.99 -14.76
C GLY A 301 -5.58 -4.89 -15.91
N LEU A 302 -5.78 -6.18 -15.64
CA LEU A 302 -6.30 -7.13 -16.62
C LEU A 302 -7.75 -6.79 -17.04
N LEU A 303 -8.59 -6.36 -16.10
CA LEU A 303 -9.95 -5.93 -16.38
C LEU A 303 -9.96 -4.70 -17.31
N ILE A 304 -9.12 -3.70 -17.05
CA ILE A 304 -9.01 -2.51 -17.91
C ILE A 304 -8.58 -2.90 -19.31
N LEU A 305 -7.58 -3.76 -19.44
CA LEU A 305 -7.14 -4.26 -20.74
C LEU A 305 -8.24 -5.04 -21.44
N PHE A 306 -8.95 -5.93 -20.73
CA PHE A 306 -10.11 -6.63 -21.25
C PHE A 306 -11.17 -5.67 -21.79
N LEU A 307 -11.50 -4.62 -21.04
CA LEU A 307 -12.48 -3.62 -21.46
C LEU A 307 -12.00 -2.81 -22.67
N ALA A 308 -10.70 -2.52 -22.76
CA ALA A 308 -10.09 -1.87 -23.93
C ALA A 308 -10.17 -2.79 -25.18
N VAL A 309 -9.91 -4.08 -25.00
CA VAL A 309 -10.06 -5.09 -26.07
C VAL A 309 -11.53 -5.23 -26.51
N VAL A 310 -12.46 -5.28 -25.56
CA VAL A 310 -13.90 -5.30 -25.84
C VAL A 310 -14.31 -4.08 -26.67
N ASN A 311 -13.86 -2.89 -26.27
CA ASN A 311 -14.11 -1.68 -27.01
C ASN A 311 -13.54 -1.75 -28.44
N TYR A 312 -12.31 -2.23 -28.56
CA TYR A 312 -11.66 -2.44 -29.87
C TYR A 312 -12.44 -3.42 -30.76
N VAL A 313 -12.89 -4.57 -30.22
CA VAL A 313 -13.71 -5.55 -30.96
C VAL A 313 -15.04 -4.93 -31.42
N ASN A 314 -15.68 -4.13 -30.55
CA ASN A 314 -16.91 -3.42 -30.92
C ASN A 314 -16.70 -2.47 -32.11
N LEU A 315 -15.60 -1.70 -32.09
CA LEU A 315 -15.24 -0.77 -33.16
C LEU A 315 -14.86 -1.51 -34.47
N ALA A 316 -14.03 -2.54 -34.37
CA ALA A 316 -13.63 -3.38 -35.51
C ALA A 316 -14.85 -4.01 -36.18
N THR A 317 -15.85 -4.46 -35.40
CA THR A 317 -17.11 -5.01 -35.91
C THR A 317 -17.90 -3.97 -36.68
N VAL A 318 -18.05 -2.75 -36.17
CA VAL A 318 -18.74 -1.64 -36.86
C VAL A 318 -18.05 -1.34 -38.20
N ARG A 319 -16.72 -1.27 -38.24
CA ARG A 319 -15.95 -1.09 -39.48
C ARG A 319 -16.19 -2.19 -40.50
N THR A 320 -16.21 -3.43 -40.05
CA THR A 320 -16.48 -4.58 -40.97
C THR A 320 -17.87 -4.47 -41.59
N LEU A 321 -18.87 -4.03 -40.81
CA LEU A 321 -20.22 -3.79 -41.30
C LEU A 321 -20.28 -2.66 -42.33
N GLN A 322 -19.51 -1.60 -42.18
CA GLN A 322 -19.42 -0.48 -43.13
C GLN A 322 -18.74 -0.90 -44.46
N ARG A 323 -17.85 -1.94 -44.43
CA ARG A 323 -17.09 -2.45 -45.58
C ARG A 323 -17.75 -3.65 -46.27
N ARG A 324 -19.03 -3.96 -45.97
CA ARG A 324 -19.73 -5.12 -46.55
C ARG A 324 -19.73 -5.16 -48.07
N ARG A 325 -19.97 -4.01 -48.72
CA ARG A 325 -19.93 -3.89 -50.18
C ARG A 325 -18.54 -4.27 -50.74
N GLU A 326 -17.47 -3.77 -50.13
CA GLU A 326 -16.10 -4.08 -50.51
C GLU A 326 -15.82 -5.59 -50.38
N ILE A 327 -16.28 -6.20 -49.27
CA ILE A 327 -16.16 -7.63 -48.99
C ILE A 327 -16.94 -8.44 -50.05
N ALA A 328 -18.18 -8.03 -50.39
CA ALA A 328 -19.01 -8.70 -51.42
C ALA A 328 -18.35 -8.65 -52.79
N VAL A 329 -17.87 -7.46 -53.20
CA VAL A 329 -17.16 -7.29 -54.48
C VAL A 329 -15.90 -8.20 -54.56
N ARG A 330 -15.11 -8.25 -53.47
CA ARG A 330 -13.92 -9.12 -53.43
C ARG A 330 -14.26 -10.60 -53.54
N ARG A 331 -15.38 -11.04 -52.95
CA ARG A 331 -15.89 -12.39 -53.06
C ARG A 331 -16.34 -12.73 -54.48
N VAL A 332 -17.03 -11.80 -55.13
CA VAL A 332 -17.41 -11.96 -56.55
C VAL A 332 -16.16 -12.10 -57.44
N LEU A 333 -15.08 -11.37 -57.09
CA LEU A 333 -13.79 -11.46 -57.78
C LEU A 333 -12.95 -12.71 -57.38
N GLY A 334 -13.52 -13.65 -56.60
CA GLY A 334 -12.88 -14.93 -56.29
C GLY A 334 -12.08 -14.97 -54.99
N ALA A 335 -12.18 -13.98 -54.11
CA ALA A 335 -11.50 -14.01 -52.80
C ALA A 335 -12.08 -15.10 -51.89
N THR A 336 -11.23 -15.98 -51.37
CA THR A 336 -11.62 -17.07 -50.49
C THR A 336 -11.87 -16.53 -49.06
N THR A 337 -12.70 -17.24 -48.28
CA THR A 337 -12.97 -16.90 -46.88
C THR A 337 -11.69 -16.86 -46.04
N ARG A 338 -10.74 -17.78 -46.31
CA ARG A 338 -9.45 -17.83 -45.61
C ARG A 338 -8.60 -16.56 -45.88
N GLN A 339 -8.61 -16.06 -47.11
CA GLN A 339 -7.90 -14.84 -47.46
C GLN A 339 -8.49 -13.60 -46.77
N LEU A 340 -9.83 -13.48 -46.70
CA LEU A 340 -10.50 -12.41 -46.01
C LEU A 340 -10.22 -12.48 -44.50
N LEU A 341 -10.32 -13.65 -43.88
CA LEU A 341 -10.00 -13.84 -42.47
C LEU A 341 -8.54 -13.47 -42.17
N ALA A 342 -7.59 -13.97 -42.96
CA ALA A 342 -6.17 -13.64 -42.78
C ALA A 342 -5.91 -12.13 -42.91
N GLN A 343 -6.60 -11.45 -43.85
CA GLN A 343 -6.49 -10.03 -44.01
C GLN A 343 -6.99 -9.27 -42.75
N PHE A 344 -8.19 -9.60 -42.22
CA PHE A 344 -8.73 -8.96 -41.00
C PHE A 344 -7.85 -9.24 -39.79
N MET A 345 -7.35 -10.47 -39.65
CA MET A 345 -6.43 -10.80 -38.55
C MET A 345 -5.12 -10.02 -38.66
N THR A 346 -4.54 -9.91 -39.86
CA THR A 346 -3.31 -9.15 -40.11
C THR A 346 -3.51 -7.66 -39.79
N GLU A 347 -4.61 -7.06 -40.28
CA GLU A 347 -4.96 -5.65 -40.02
C GLU A 347 -5.13 -5.38 -38.52
N SER A 348 -5.90 -6.22 -37.83
CA SER A 348 -6.13 -6.11 -36.39
C SER A 348 -4.86 -6.35 -35.56
N THR A 349 -4.02 -7.32 -35.96
CA THR A 349 -2.75 -7.62 -35.28
C THR A 349 -1.77 -6.44 -35.38
N LEU A 350 -1.66 -5.83 -36.57
CA LEU A 350 -0.81 -4.64 -36.75
C LEU A 350 -1.26 -3.45 -35.92
N LEU A 351 -2.57 -3.18 -35.88
CA LEU A 351 -3.16 -2.15 -35.04
C LEU A 351 -2.91 -2.38 -33.56
N SER A 352 -3.15 -3.61 -33.10
CA SER A 352 -2.95 -3.97 -31.70
C SER A 352 -1.47 -3.97 -31.32
N LEU A 353 -0.56 -4.40 -32.19
CA LEU A 353 0.87 -4.33 -31.96
C LEU A 353 1.36 -2.89 -31.86
N PHE A 354 0.87 -2.00 -32.75
CA PHE A 354 1.17 -0.57 -32.67
C PHE A 354 0.60 0.06 -31.40
N ALA A 355 -0.63 -0.31 -31.03
CA ALA A 355 -1.23 0.12 -29.77
C ALA A 355 -0.46 -0.40 -28.55
N ALA A 356 0.04 -1.64 -28.57
CA ALA A 356 0.86 -2.19 -27.49
C ALA A 356 2.21 -1.44 -27.37
N ALA A 357 2.88 -1.16 -28.51
CA ALA A 357 4.11 -0.37 -28.51
C ALA A 357 3.89 1.05 -27.98
N LEU A 358 2.82 1.72 -28.41
CA LEU A 358 2.41 3.01 -27.89
C LEU A 358 2.02 2.93 -26.40
N GLY A 359 1.38 1.82 -25.99
CA GLY A 359 1.05 1.55 -24.59
C GLY A 359 2.29 1.42 -23.71
N VAL A 360 3.34 0.73 -24.17
CA VAL A 360 4.63 0.67 -23.46
C VAL A 360 5.26 2.07 -23.35
N LEU A 361 5.20 2.87 -24.44
CA LEU A 361 5.70 4.25 -24.41
C LEU A 361 4.91 5.12 -23.42
N LEU A 362 3.57 5.02 -23.43
CA LEU A 362 2.72 5.74 -22.46
C LEU A 362 2.99 5.28 -21.03
N ALA A 363 3.19 3.98 -20.81
CA ALA A 363 3.57 3.44 -19.51
C ALA A 363 4.91 4.04 -19.02
N TRP A 364 5.88 4.17 -19.93
CA TRP A 364 7.16 4.81 -19.61
C TRP A 364 7.00 6.29 -19.24
N LEU A 365 6.21 7.03 -19.98
CA LEU A 365 5.91 8.43 -19.69
C LEU A 365 5.15 8.62 -18.36
N LEU A 366 4.26 7.68 -18.02
CA LEU A 366 3.46 7.71 -16.79
C LEU A 366 4.18 7.07 -15.59
N LEU A 367 5.36 6.47 -15.80
CA LEU A 367 6.11 5.80 -14.72
C LEU A 367 6.42 6.71 -13.52
N PRO A 368 6.87 7.97 -13.70
CA PRO A 368 7.10 8.86 -12.56
C PRO A 368 5.83 9.08 -11.74
N LEU A 369 4.70 9.38 -12.41
CA LEU A 369 3.41 9.56 -11.76
C LEU A 369 2.97 8.28 -11.02
N ALA A 370 3.12 7.11 -11.63
CA ALA A 370 2.80 5.84 -11.00
C ALA A 370 3.72 5.55 -9.79
N SER A 371 5.00 5.88 -9.89
CA SER A 371 5.97 5.75 -8.80
C SER A 371 5.61 6.65 -7.61
N ASP A 372 5.23 7.90 -7.88
CA ASP A 372 4.79 8.85 -6.86
C ASP A 372 3.48 8.42 -6.20
N MET A 373 2.51 7.95 -7.01
CA MET A 373 1.23 7.45 -6.47
C MET A 373 1.40 6.22 -5.59
N LEU A 374 2.33 5.33 -5.93
CA LEU A 374 2.63 4.12 -5.17
C LEU A 374 3.66 4.37 -4.06
N GLU A 375 4.31 5.56 -4.04
CA GLU A 375 5.48 5.88 -3.20
C GLU A 375 6.54 4.77 -3.25
N ARG A 376 6.72 4.19 -4.43
CA ARG A 376 7.67 3.11 -4.70
C ARG A 376 8.48 3.45 -5.95
N ARG A 377 9.78 3.29 -5.88
CA ARG A 377 10.63 3.32 -7.06
C ARG A 377 10.40 2.05 -7.85
N LEU A 378 9.71 2.18 -8.98
CA LEU A 378 9.40 1.06 -9.87
C LEU A 378 10.52 0.84 -10.89
N ASP A 379 11.77 0.96 -10.45
CA ASP A 379 12.94 0.77 -11.30
C ASP A 379 13.00 -0.69 -11.80
N GLY A 380 13.44 -0.87 -13.04
CA GLY A 380 13.58 -2.22 -13.63
C GLY A 380 12.30 -2.86 -14.16
N MET A 381 11.18 -2.13 -14.26
CA MET A 381 9.97 -2.66 -14.90
C MET A 381 10.13 -2.87 -16.42
N PHE A 382 10.89 -2.01 -17.09
CA PHE A 382 11.08 -2.01 -18.54
C PHE A 382 12.22 -2.93 -18.96
N THR A 383 12.12 -4.21 -18.63
CA THR A 383 13.06 -5.24 -19.11
C THR A 383 12.68 -5.72 -20.50
N SER A 384 13.68 -6.13 -21.33
CA SER A 384 13.41 -6.67 -22.65
C SER A 384 12.38 -7.82 -22.65
N PRO A 385 12.40 -8.76 -21.68
CA PRO A 385 11.37 -9.80 -21.60
C PRO A 385 9.96 -9.24 -21.27
N ALA A 386 9.84 -8.21 -20.43
CA ALA A 386 8.54 -7.61 -20.11
C ALA A 386 7.94 -6.88 -21.31
N ILE A 387 8.75 -6.11 -22.02
CA ILE A 387 8.35 -5.43 -23.26
C ILE A 387 7.98 -6.47 -24.32
N GLY A 388 8.81 -7.51 -24.52
CA GLY A 388 8.54 -8.60 -25.44
C GLY A 388 7.24 -9.33 -25.15
N ALA A 389 6.96 -9.62 -23.87
CA ALA A 389 5.69 -10.23 -23.43
C ALA A 389 4.49 -9.33 -23.73
N CYS A 390 4.59 -8.01 -23.49
CA CYS A 390 3.53 -7.05 -23.80
C CYS A 390 3.24 -7.01 -25.32
N LEU A 391 4.28 -6.95 -26.14
CA LEU A 391 4.13 -6.96 -27.61
C LEU A 391 3.55 -8.28 -28.11
N LEU A 392 4.01 -9.42 -27.58
CA LEU A 392 3.46 -10.74 -27.91
C LEU A 392 1.98 -10.84 -27.53
N PHE A 393 1.63 -10.31 -26.36
CA PHE A 393 0.24 -10.24 -25.95
C PHE A 393 -0.58 -9.31 -26.84
N GLY A 394 0.02 -8.21 -27.33
CA GLY A 394 -0.57 -7.34 -28.36
C GLY A 394 -0.88 -8.11 -29.65
N VAL A 395 0.03 -8.97 -30.11
CA VAL A 395 -0.20 -9.87 -31.26
C VAL A 395 -1.36 -10.81 -30.99
N ALA A 396 -1.40 -11.45 -29.83
CA ALA A 396 -2.48 -12.37 -29.44
C ALA A 396 -3.85 -11.67 -29.39
N VAL A 397 -3.91 -10.48 -28.78
CA VAL A 397 -5.12 -9.64 -28.72
C VAL A 397 -5.59 -9.26 -30.11
N GLY A 398 -4.69 -8.82 -30.97
CA GLY A 398 -5.02 -8.42 -32.34
C GLY A 398 -5.53 -9.60 -33.18
N ALA A 399 -4.91 -10.77 -33.07
CA ALA A 399 -5.36 -11.98 -33.72
C ALA A 399 -6.76 -12.41 -33.24
N ALA A 400 -6.99 -12.44 -31.94
CA ALA A 400 -8.28 -12.81 -31.35
C ALA A 400 -9.38 -11.80 -31.73
N ALA A 401 -9.08 -10.50 -31.63
CA ALA A 401 -10.01 -9.43 -31.95
C ALA A 401 -10.35 -9.38 -33.47
N GLY A 402 -9.40 -9.74 -34.34
CA GLY A 402 -9.62 -9.80 -35.77
C GLY A 402 -10.37 -11.06 -36.20
N ALA A 403 -10.32 -12.15 -35.42
CA ALA A 403 -11.00 -13.41 -35.75
C ALA A 403 -12.52 -13.26 -35.78
N TYR A 404 -13.11 -12.50 -34.82
CA TYR A 404 -14.58 -12.31 -34.73
C TYR A 404 -15.16 -11.52 -35.92
N PRO A 405 -14.67 -10.32 -36.30
CA PRO A 405 -15.10 -9.63 -37.51
C PRO A 405 -14.86 -10.47 -38.79
N GLY A 406 -13.74 -11.18 -38.86
CA GLY A 406 -13.43 -12.08 -39.94
C GLY A 406 -14.42 -13.26 -40.06
N TRP A 407 -14.87 -13.78 -38.89
CA TRP A 407 -15.93 -14.81 -38.85
C TRP A 407 -17.28 -14.25 -39.33
N LEU A 408 -17.63 -13.04 -38.86
CA LEU A 408 -18.85 -12.35 -39.26
C LEU A 408 -18.90 -12.08 -40.77
N ALA A 409 -17.75 -11.79 -41.37
CA ALA A 409 -17.62 -11.61 -42.82
C ALA A 409 -17.95 -12.88 -43.64
N ARG A 410 -17.92 -14.08 -43.04
CA ARG A 410 -18.38 -15.31 -43.67
C ARG A 410 -19.88 -15.34 -44.01
N GLY A 411 -20.69 -14.72 -43.10
CA GLY A 411 -22.15 -14.68 -43.22
C GLY A 411 -22.69 -13.59 -44.15
N VAL A 412 -21.85 -12.88 -44.89
CA VAL A 412 -22.31 -11.84 -45.83
C VAL A 412 -22.89 -12.51 -47.08
N ASP A 413 -24.23 -12.44 -47.24
CA ASP A 413 -24.91 -12.90 -48.43
C ASP A 413 -24.67 -11.89 -49.58
N MET A 414 -24.14 -12.40 -50.69
CA MET A 414 -23.76 -11.59 -51.85
C MET A 414 -25.01 -10.99 -52.53
N ASN A 415 -26.10 -11.73 -52.60
CA ASN A 415 -27.32 -11.30 -53.31
C ASN A 415 -28.03 -10.18 -52.55
N GLU A 416 -28.18 -10.36 -51.22
CA GLU A 416 -28.81 -9.35 -50.34
C GLU A 416 -27.97 -8.07 -50.22
N THR A 417 -26.62 -8.21 -50.15
CA THR A 417 -25.71 -7.07 -50.01
C THR A 417 -25.68 -6.18 -51.23
N LEU A 418 -25.69 -6.78 -52.40
CA LEU A 418 -25.70 -6.06 -53.70
C LEU A 418 -27.09 -5.46 -54.00
N ALA A 419 -28.17 -6.12 -53.53
CA ALA A 419 -29.55 -5.63 -53.71
C ALA A 419 -30.02 -4.58 -52.67
N HIS A 420 -29.11 -4.01 -51.84
CA HIS A 420 -29.41 -3.01 -50.80
C HIS A 420 -30.41 -3.48 -49.72
N ARG A 421 -30.67 -4.77 -49.57
CA ARG A 421 -31.65 -5.35 -48.63
C ARG A 421 -31.07 -5.94 -47.34
N SER A 422 -29.73 -5.96 -47.20
CA SER A 422 -29.09 -6.65 -46.07
C SER A 422 -29.22 -5.86 -44.75
N GLY A 423 -29.95 -6.45 -43.81
CA GLY A 423 -29.95 -6.09 -42.41
C GLY A 423 -28.73 -6.70 -41.69
N GLU A 424 -28.44 -6.23 -40.47
CA GLU A 424 -27.46 -6.82 -39.57
C GLU A 424 -27.94 -8.22 -39.12
N THR A 425 -27.07 -9.21 -39.08
CA THR A 425 -27.41 -10.50 -38.46
C THR A 425 -27.79 -10.30 -37.00
N PRO A 426 -28.90 -10.90 -36.49
CA PRO A 426 -29.35 -10.72 -35.10
C PRO A 426 -28.25 -11.01 -34.05
N GLY A 427 -27.36 -12.00 -34.36
CA GLY A 427 -26.26 -12.38 -33.49
C GLY A 427 -25.18 -11.27 -33.28
N GLY A 428 -24.86 -10.50 -34.31
CA GLY A 428 -23.85 -9.45 -34.23
C GLY A 428 -24.30 -8.25 -33.35
N ALA A 429 -25.58 -7.89 -33.48
CA ALA A 429 -26.16 -6.84 -32.64
C ALA A 429 -26.25 -7.24 -31.17
N TRP A 430 -26.61 -8.49 -30.89
CA TRP A 430 -26.69 -9.03 -29.54
C TRP A 430 -25.31 -9.05 -28.83
N MET A 431 -24.28 -9.57 -29.52
CA MET A 431 -22.93 -9.63 -28.97
C MET A 431 -22.43 -8.24 -28.56
N ARG A 432 -22.58 -7.21 -29.40
CA ARG A 432 -22.17 -5.85 -29.07
C ARG A 432 -22.92 -5.30 -27.87
N ARG A 433 -24.22 -5.55 -27.75
CA ARG A 433 -25.03 -5.14 -26.59
C ARG A 433 -24.52 -5.79 -25.30
N VAL A 434 -24.24 -7.08 -25.33
CA VAL A 434 -23.68 -7.81 -24.16
C VAL A 434 -22.30 -7.25 -23.78
N LEU A 435 -21.40 -7.11 -24.75
CA LEU A 435 -20.07 -6.55 -24.49
C LEU A 435 -20.14 -5.13 -23.90
N THR A 436 -21.02 -4.29 -24.44
CA THR A 436 -21.22 -2.94 -23.93
C THR A 436 -21.85 -2.96 -22.52
N ALA A 437 -22.81 -3.83 -22.25
CA ALA A 437 -23.41 -3.98 -20.94
C ALA A 437 -22.38 -4.45 -19.89
N VAL A 438 -21.53 -5.43 -20.23
CA VAL A 438 -20.42 -5.89 -19.37
C VAL A 438 -19.44 -4.73 -19.09
N GLN A 439 -19.07 -3.97 -20.13
CA GLN A 439 -18.16 -2.83 -19.99
C GLN A 439 -18.70 -1.76 -19.04
N PHE A 440 -19.98 -1.38 -19.20
CA PHE A 440 -20.64 -0.41 -18.32
C PHE A 440 -20.90 -0.96 -16.92
N GLY A 441 -21.24 -2.24 -16.80
CA GLY A 441 -21.37 -2.91 -15.51
C GLY A 441 -20.08 -2.89 -14.72
N ALA A 442 -18.97 -3.22 -15.37
CA ALA A 442 -17.63 -3.13 -14.77
C ALA A 442 -17.28 -1.69 -14.37
N ALA A 443 -17.57 -0.70 -15.24
CA ALA A 443 -17.34 0.72 -14.94
C ALA A 443 -18.14 1.19 -13.72
N MET A 444 -19.42 0.84 -13.63
CA MET A 444 -20.26 1.17 -12.48
C MET A 444 -19.81 0.43 -11.21
N GLY A 445 -19.43 -0.85 -11.35
CA GLY A 445 -18.91 -1.65 -10.24
C GLY A 445 -17.66 -1.05 -9.64
N MET A 446 -16.68 -0.74 -10.47
CA MET A 446 -15.43 -0.09 -10.04
C MET A 446 -15.67 1.32 -9.52
N GLY A 447 -16.52 2.10 -10.18
CA GLY A 447 -16.83 3.46 -9.77
C GLY A 447 -17.49 3.54 -8.40
N GLY A 448 -18.49 2.70 -8.15
CA GLY A 448 -19.13 2.59 -6.84
C GLY A 448 -18.16 2.18 -5.74
N MET A 449 -17.31 1.20 -6.02
CA MET A 449 -16.29 0.76 -5.06
C MET A 449 -15.23 1.84 -4.81
N ALA A 450 -14.74 2.51 -5.85
CA ALA A 450 -13.77 3.59 -5.70
C ALA A 450 -14.32 4.78 -4.89
N LEU A 451 -15.58 5.17 -5.13
CA LEU A 451 -16.28 6.21 -4.36
C LEU A 451 -16.43 5.83 -2.90
N ALA A 452 -16.83 4.59 -2.62
CA ALA A 452 -16.97 4.09 -1.25
C ALA A 452 -15.64 4.06 -0.49
N ILE A 453 -14.56 3.60 -1.14
CA ILE A 453 -13.21 3.57 -0.56
C ILE A 453 -12.71 5.00 -0.30
N LEU A 454 -12.87 5.92 -1.28
CA LEU A 454 -12.51 7.33 -1.10
C LEU A 454 -13.24 7.96 0.09
N TRP A 455 -14.55 7.74 0.17
CA TRP A 455 -15.38 8.30 1.24
C TRP A 455 -15.00 7.73 2.60
N GLN A 456 -14.84 6.39 2.71
CA GLN A 456 -14.40 5.75 3.95
C GLN A 456 -13.02 6.23 4.37
N THR A 457 -12.09 6.36 3.43
CA THR A 457 -10.74 6.85 3.71
C THR A 457 -10.76 8.30 4.21
N GLN A 458 -11.59 9.14 3.59
CA GLN A 458 -11.74 10.53 4.03
C GLN A 458 -12.41 10.64 5.39
N PHE A 459 -13.45 9.83 5.63
CA PHE A 459 -14.09 9.72 6.94
C PHE A 459 -13.07 9.29 7.99
N ALA A 460 -12.28 8.25 7.72
CA ALA A 460 -11.28 7.74 8.63
C ALA A 460 -10.16 8.78 8.92
N ALA A 461 -9.71 9.51 7.89
CA ALA A 461 -8.69 10.54 8.05
C ALA A 461 -9.18 11.80 8.77
N SER A 462 -10.50 12.06 8.76
CA SER A 462 -11.13 13.21 9.42
C SER A 462 -11.78 12.88 10.76
N ALA A 463 -11.85 11.59 11.12
CA ALA A 463 -12.47 11.18 12.37
C ALA A 463 -11.71 11.78 13.58
N PRO A 464 -12.40 12.39 14.54
CA PRO A 464 -11.75 12.99 15.68
C PRO A 464 -11.07 11.91 16.52
N PRO A 465 -9.79 12.08 16.88
CA PRO A 465 -9.06 11.10 17.71
C PRO A 465 -9.46 11.13 19.20
N GLY A 466 -10.40 11.99 19.58
CA GLY A 466 -10.83 12.21 20.94
C GLY A 466 -10.17 13.44 21.62
N PHE A 467 -9.31 14.15 20.87
CA PHE A 467 -8.65 15.38 21.32
C PHE A 467 -8.33 16.29 20.13
N ASP A 468 -8.03 17.56 20.39
CA ASP A 468 -7.60 18.50 19.35
C ASP A 468 -6.12 18.29 19.03
N THR A 469 -5.84 17.89 17.81
CA THR A 469 -4.47 17.65 17.31
C THR A 469 -3.76 18.90 16.81
N ALA A 470 -4.49 19.96 16.49
CA ALA A 470 -3.95 21.15 15.86
C ALA A 470 -2.92 21.90 16.75
N PRO A 471 -3.13 22.09 18.06
CA PRO A 471 -2.19 22.79 18.93
C PRO A 471 -1.02 21.92 19.42
N LEU A 472 -0.85 20.69 18.92
CA LEU A 472 0.13 19.75 19.46
C LEU A 472 1.28 19.48 18.50
N LEU A 473 2.51 19.76 18.95
CA LEU A 473 3.76 19.33 18.33
C LEU A 473 4.36 18.17 19.13
N VAL A 474 4.93 17.21 18.45
CA VAL A 474 5.62 16.07 19.05
C VAL A 474 7.08 16.08 18.65
N VAL A 475 7.97 16.03 19.63
CA VAL A 475 9.42 15.93 19.48
C VAL A 475 9.86 14.53 19.93
N GLU A 476 10.62 13.82 19.09
CA GLU A 476 11.19 12.52 19.42
C GLU A 476 12.53 12.72 20.15
N LEU A 477 12.62 12.32 21.41
CA LEU A 477 13.85 12.42 22.18
C LEU A 477 14.78 11.25 21.87
N PRO A 478 16.11 11.48 21.81
CA PRO A 478 17.08 10.40 21.58
C PRO A 478 17.23 9.46 22.78
N GLU A 479 16.81 9.91 23.94
CA GLU A 479 16.87 9.21 25.23
C GLU A 479 15.61 9.43 26.06
N SER A 480 15.51 8.78 27.22
CA SER A 480 14.39 8.98 28.14
C SER A 480 14.31 10.45 28.59
N ALA A 481 13.10 10.99 28.73
CA ALA A 481 12.86 12.36 29.21
C ALA A 481 13.42 12.62 30.63
N THR A 482 13.78 11.57 31.36
CA THR A 482 14.45 11.69 32.70
C THR A 482 15.97 11.78 32.61
N ALA A 483 16.56 11.53 31.45
CA ALA A 483 18.00 11.73 31.26
C ALA A 483 18.35 13.22 31.41
N PRO A 484 19.54 13.55 31.95
CA PRO A 484 19.88 14.95 32.29
C PRO A 484 19.71 15.92 31.12
N ALA A 485 20.19 15.56 29.93
CA ALA A 485 20.05 16.43 28.76
C ALA A 485 18.61 16.55 28.26
N ALA A 486 17.83 15.46 28.27
CA ALA A 486 16.41 15.47 27.93
C ALA A 486 15.56 16.29 28.92
N ALA A 487 15.85 16.17 30.21
CA ALA A 487 15.19 16.97 31.25
C ALA A 487 15.49 18.46 31.07
N ALA A 488 16.77 18.81 30.85
CA ALA A 488 17.17 20.20 30.62
C ALA A 488 16.55 20.77 29.34
N PHE A 489 16.49 19.98 28.24
CA PHE A 489 15.81 20.35 27.01
C PHE A 489 14.30 20.57 27.23
N ARG A 490 13.63 19.63 27.93
CA ARG A 490 12.20 19.75 28.24
C ARG A 490 11.92 21.02 29.03
N ASP A 491 12.73 21.32 30.06
CA ASP A 491 12.58 22.51 30.91
C ASP A 491 12.81 23.79 30.08
N ALA A 492 13.80 23.80 29.19
CA ALA A 492 14.04 24.91 28.25
C ALA A 492 12.83 25.10 27.31
N VAL A 493 12.28 24.03 26.72
CA VAL A 493 11.09 24.10 25.85
C VAL A 493 9.87 24.63 26.62
N THR A 494 9.70 24.22 27.90
CA THR A 494 8.59 24.69 28.74
C THR A 494 8.62 26.21 28.97
N GLN A 495 9.80 26.82 28.93
CA GLN A 495 9.98 28.27 29.14
C GLN A 495 9.82 29.07 27.82
N LEU A 496 9.68 28.44 26.67
CA LEU A 496 9.57 29.14 25.39
C LEU A 496 8.26 29.93 25.29
N PRO A 497 8.30 31.16 24.74
CA PRO A 497 7.09 31.93 24.48
C PRO A 497 6.18 31.15 23.48
N GLY A 498 4.90 31.05 23.83
CA GLY A 498 3.94 30.31 23.00
C GLY A 498 3.74 28.84 23.36
N VAL A 499 4.47 28.31 24.36
CA VAL A 499 4.22 26.99 24.95
C VAL A 499 3.17 27.16 26.07
N GLU A 500 2.12 26.34 26.01
CA GLU A 500 1.09 26.25 27.05
C GLU A 500 1.33 25.10 28.03
N GLY A 501 2.04 24.07 27.57
CA GLY A 501 2.37 22.91 28.37
C GLY A 501 3.20 21.90 27.61
N VAL A 502 3.90 21.05 28.36
CA VAL A 502 4.75 19.99 27.85
C VAL A 502 4.48 18.71 28.61
N ALA A 503 4.35 17.60 27.91
CA ALA A 503 4.19 16.28 28.51
C ALA A 503 5.06 15.26 27.82
N ASP A 504 5.62 14.33 28.56
CA ASP A 504 6.32 13.18 28.01
C ASP A 504 5.43 11.94 28.02
N SER A 505 5.71 11.01 27.10
CA SER A 505 5.06 9.71 27.02
C SER A 505 5.97 8.71 26.30
N GLN A 506 5.74 7.43 26.50
CA GLN A 506 6.45 6.43 25.70
C GLN A 506 6.01 6.45 24.24
N GLU A 507 4.71 6.64 24.02
CA GLU A 507 4.08 6.69 22.71
C GLU A 507 3.12 7.87 22.61
N VAL A 508 2.77 8.23 21.40
CA VAL A 508 1.74 9.25 21.12
C VAL A 508 0.59 8.65 20.34
N PRO A 509 -0.64 9.14 20.55
CA PRO A 509 -1.79 8.68 19.81
C PRO A 509 -1.61 8.88 18.29
N GLY A 510 -2.03 7.89 17.49
CA GLY A 510 -1.89 7.89 16.02
C GLY A 510 -0.52 7.46 15.51
N ARG A 511 0.48 7.30 16.37
CA ARG A 511 1.77 6.75 15.96
C ARG A 511 1.68 5.23 15.85
N ASP A 512 1.85 4.71 14.65
CA ASP A 512 2.21 3.31 14.46
C ASP A 512 3.73 3.19 14.63
N ASN A 513 4.15 2.82 15.84
CA ASN A 513 5.56 2.63 16.15
C ASN A 513 6.09 1.29 15.64
N GLY A 514 5.24 0.52 14.96
CA GLY A 514 5.59 -0.79 14.46
C GLY A 514 6.05 -1.78 15.54
N THR A 515 6.03 -1.41 16.83
CA THR A 515 6.55 -2.30 17.88
C THR A 515 5.57 -3.39 18.27
N GLY A 516 4.31 -3.33 17.86
CA GLY A 516 3.30 -4.36 18.15
C GLY A 516 3.15 -4.72 19.64
N THR A 517 4.14 -4.35 20.43
CA THR A 517 4.27 -4.58 21.86
C THR A 517 3.89 -3.33 22.63
N ARG A 518 2.63 -2.93 22.50
CA ARG A 518 2.08 -2.11 23.59
C ARG A 518 2.03 -3.01 24.81
N GLY A 519 2.52 -2.52 25.92
CA GLY A 519 2.39 -3.23 27.17
C GLY A 519 0.94 -3.67 27.30
N SER A 520 0.72 -4.91 27.65
CA SER A 520 -0.62 -5.38 27.97
C SER A 520 -0.54 -6.22 29.25
N GLU A 521 -1.54 -6.06 30.08
CA GLU A 521 -1.69 -6.82 31.31
C GLU A 521 -3.05 -7.47 31.37
N ASN A 522 -3.13 -8.65 32.00
CA ASN A 522 -4.39 -9.30 32.25
C ASN A 522 -5.00 -8.75 33.54
N ALA A 523 -6.23 -8.27 33.43
CA ALA A 523 -7.03 -7.85 34.56
C ALA A 523 -8.23 -8.78 34.77
N LYS A 524 -8.63 -8.97 36.00
CA LYS A 524 -9.83 -9.75 36.34
C LYS A 524 -11.06 -8.85 36.28
N ARG A 525 -12.07 -9.35 35.59
CA ARG A 525 -13.41 -8.78 35.62
C ARG A 525 -14.09 -9.03 36.98
N LEU A 526 -15.16 -8.33 37.21
CA LEU A 526 -15.99 -8.55 38.40
C LEU A 526 -16.57 -9.97 38.49
N ASP A 527 -16.76 -10.66 37.36
CA ASP A 527 -17.21 -12.06 37.29
C ASP A 527 -16.09 -13.09 37.45
N GLY A 528 -14.84 -12.63 37.65
CA GLY A 528 -13.67 -13.47 37.82
C GLY A 528 -12.97 -13.89 36.52
N SER A 529 -13.56 -13.62 35.35
CA SER A 529 -12.93 -13.87 34.05
C SER A 529 -11.78 -12.87 33.79
N GLU A 530 -10.84 -13.22 32.91
CA GLU A 530 -9.72 -12.34 32.57
C GLU A 530 -10.00 -11.52 31.30
N VAL A 531 -9.52 -10.28 31.31
CA VAL A 531 -9.52 -9.39 30.14
C VAL A 531 -8.15 -8.73 29.99
N ALA A 532 -7.68 -8.63 28.76
CA ALA A 532 -6.45 -7.93 28.45
C ALA A 532 -6.68 -6.40 28.42
N LEU A 533 -5.92 -5.67 29.19
CA LEU A 533 -5.85 -4.21 29.16
C LEU A 533 -4.57 -3.80 28.43
N THR A 534 -4.68 -2.83 27.53
CA THR A 534 -3.52 -2.18 26.91
C THR A 534 -2.93 -1.18 27.91
N VAL A 535 -1.63 -1.27 28.18
CA VAL A 535 -0.94 -0.33 29.10
C VAL A 535 -0.34 0.81 28.27
N GLN A 536 -0.69 2.05 28.64
CA GLN A 536 -0.12 3.27 28.08
C GLN A 536 0.67 4.01 29.15
N MET A 537 1.98 4.10 28.93
CA MET A 537 2.89 4.81 29.85
C MET A 537 2.94 6.27 29.48
N VAL A 538 2.42 7.14 30.33
CA VAL A 538 2.30 8.59 30.11
C VAL A 538 2.88 9.39 31.26
N GLY A 539 3.38 10.58 30.98
CA GLY A 539 3.79 11.53 32.02
C GLY A 539 2.59 12.15 32.72
N PRO A 540 2.79 12.72 33.92
CA PRO A 540 1.70 13.25 34.76
C PRO A 540 0.93 14.41 34.10
N ASP A 541 1.58 15.16 33.19
CA ASP A 541 0.98 16.27 32.46
C ASP A 541 0.25 15.86 31.16
N PHE A 542 0.25 14.60 30.81
CA PHE A 542 -0.28 14.12 29.56
C PHE A 542 -1.73 14.57 29.30
N PHE A 543 -2.63 14.27 30.21
CA PHE A 543 -4.05 14.61 30.07
C PHE A 543 -4.29 16.12 29.98
N ARG A 544 -3.54 16.91 30.74
CA ARG A 544 -3.60 18.37 30.71
C ARG A 544 -3.14 18.94 29.37
N VAL A 545 -2.01 18.46 28.87
CA VAL A 545 -1.43 18.90 27.59
C VAL A 545 -2.33 18.48 26.41
N TYR A 546 -2.92 17.31 26.44
CA TYR A 546 -3.87 16.86 25.43
C TYR A 546 -5.27 17.48 25.58
N GLY A 547 -5.53 18.21 26.67
CA GLY A 547 -6.84 18.84 26.93
C GLY A 547 -7.94 17.84 27.25
N LEU A 548 -7.62 16.79 27.98
CA LEU A 548 -8.50 15.65 28.28
C LEU A 548 -8.98 15.70 29.72
N PRO A 549 -10.21 16.13 29.99
CA PRO A 549 -10.76 16.09 31.34
C PRO A 549 -11.09 14.65 31.76
N ALA A 550 -11.02 14.34 33.02
CA ALA A 550 -11.54 13.09 33.54
C ALA A 550 -13.07 13.02 33.38
N VAL A 551 -13.58 11.87 32.95
CA VAL A 551 -15.02 11.57 32.91
C VAL A 551 -15.55 11.41 34.33
N ALA A 552 -14.73 10.85 35.24
CA ALA A 552 -15.00 10.71 36.65
C ALA A 552 -13.68 10.65 37.43
N GLY A 553 -13.69 11.06 38.69
CA GLY A 553 -12.49 11.15 39.49
C GLY A 553 -11.59 12.33 39.09
N ARG A 554 -10.27 12.10 38.95
CA ARG A 554 -9.30 13.13 38.61
C ARG A 554 -8.30 12.59 37.55
N ILE A 555 -7.68 13.52 36.84
CA ILE A 555 -6.49 13.21 36.00
C ILE A 555 -5.25 13.11 36.89
N PHE A 556 -4.13 12.69 36.34
CA PHE A 556 -2.84 12.74 37.05
C PHE A 556 -2.48 14.18 37.46
N ASP A 557 -1.92 14.29 38.64
CA ASP A 557 -1.41 15.56 39.22
C ASP A 557 0.09 15.38 39.49
N PRO A 558 0.96 16.21 38.87
CA PRO A 558 2.41 16.10 39.06
C PRO A 558 2.89 16.24 40.48
N SER A 559 2.09 16.88 41.33
CA SER A 559 2.42 17.10 42.75
C SER A 559 2.12 15.87 43.62
N MET A 560 1.09 15.11 43.27
CA MET A 560 0.58 13.97 44.06
C MET A 560 0.93 12.62 43.47
N ASP A 561 0.95 12.54 42.11
CA ASP A 561 1.14 11.28 41.39
C ASP A 561 2.61 11.16 40.96
N ARG A 562 3.41 10.51 41.82
CA ARG A 562 4.80 10.19 41.55
C ARG A 562 4.98 8.68 41.53
N LEU A 563 5.90 8.23 40.72
CA LEU A 563 6.32 6.83 40.74
C LEU A 563 6.99 6.52 42.08
N VAL A 564 6.40 5.61 42.80
CA VAL A 564 6.93 5.13 44.09
C VAL A 564 7.41 3.70 43.88
N ASP A 565 8.71 3.47 44.07
CA ASP A 565 9.25 2.11 44.00
C ASP A 565 8.62 1.29 45.13
N ASN A 566 7.95 0.21 44.77
CA ASN A 566 7.24 -0.69 45.70
C ASN A 566 6.02 -0.13 46.44
N GLY A 567 5.52 1.06 46.06
CA GLY A 567 4.31 1.68 46.62
C GLY A 567 3.03 1.43 45.85
N GLU A 568 1.94 2.02 46.32
CA GLU A 568 0.67 2.12 45.59
C GLU A 568 0.86 3.04 44.39
N GLN A 569 0.35 2.59 43.19
CA GLN A 569 0.48 3.33 41.96
C GLN A 569 -0.91 3.80 41.51
N ASN A 570 -1.07 5.08 41.30
CA ASN A 570 -2.30 5.62 40.77
C ASN A 570 -2.37 5.42 39.27
N VAL A 571 -3.52 4.94 38.79
CA VAL A 571 -3.76 4.65 37.34
C VAL A 571 -5.09 5.27 36.91
N LEU A 572 -5.20 5.56 35.62
CA LEU A 572 -6.48 5.90 35.00
C LEU A 572 -6.91 4.80 34.07
N LEU A 573 -8.21 4.59 33.94
CA LEU A 573 -8.80 3.71 32.93
C LEU A 573 -9.50 4.55 31.88
N ASN A 574 -9.57 4.05 30.64
CA ASN A 574 -10.52 4.62 29.69
C ASN A 574 -11.92 4.00 29.86
N MET A 575 -12.94 4.57 29.20
CA MET A 575 -14.31 4.05 29.25
C MET A 575 -14.44 2.64 28.71
N ALA A 576 -13.61 2.26 27.72
CA ALA A 576 -13.57 0.90 27.18
C ALA A 576 -13.06 -0.10 28.23
N ALA A 577 -12.03 0.24 29.02
CA ALA A 577 -11.53 -0.61 30.11
C ALA A 577 -12.54 -0.73 31.26
N LEU A 578 -13.22 0.35 31.59
CA LEU A 578 -14.30 0.34 32.58
C LEU A 578 -15.36 -0.71 32.22
N ARG A 579 -15.87 -0.64 30.97
CA ARG A 579 -16.87 -1.58 30.47
C ARG A 579 -16.33 -3.00 30.36
N ALA A 580 -15.09 -3.14 29.89
CA ALA A 580 -14.45 -4.44 29.73
C ALA A 580 -14.24 -5.17 31.07
N LEU A 581 -13.98 -4.43 32.15
CA LEU A 581 -13.85 -4.95 33.51
C LEU A 581 -15.19 -5.26 34.19
N GLY A 582 -16.32 -4.84 33.57
CA GLY A 582 -17.67 -5.16 34.05
C GLY A 582 -18.28 -4.13 35.00
N TRP A 583 -17.64 -2.96 35.23
CA TRP A 583 -18.24 -1.92 36.02
C TRP A 583 -19.36 -1.20 35.29
N GLN A 584 -20.47 -1.00 35.98
CA GLN A 584 -21.64 -0.32 35.41
C GLN A 584 -21.54 1.20 35.45
N SER A 585 -20.80 1.74 36.42
CA SER A 585 -20.57 3.17 36.52
C SER A 585 -19.13 3.51 36.87
N ALA A 586 -18.69 4.67 36.41
CA ALA A 586 -17.34 5.18 36.70
C ALA A 586 -17.10 5.37 38.19
N GLN A 587 -18.11 5.76 38.93
CA GLN A 587 -18.02 6.02 40.40
C GLN A 587 -17.73 4.72 41.17
N GLN A 588 -18.24 3.56 40.71
CA GLN A 588 -17.96 2.27 41.37
C GLN A 588 -16.51 1.84 41.21
N ALA A 589 -15.86 2.22 40.13
CA ALA A 589 -14.47 1.85 39.85
C ALA A 589 -13.46 2.73 40.64
N LEU A 590 -13.83 3.97 40.98
CA LEU A 590 -12.93 4.89 41.66
C LEU A 590 -12.49 4.35 43.03
N GLY A 591 -11.20 4.41 43.29
CA GLY A 591 -10.58 3.93 44.52
C GLY A 591 -10.36 2.42 44.57
N GLN A 592 -10.91 1.65 43.63
CA GLN A 592 -10.70 0.21 43.56
C GLN A 592 -9.28 -0.14 43.05
N ARG A 593 -8.82 -1.33 43.42
CA ARG A 593 -7.53 -1.86 42.96
C ARG A 593 -7.74 -2.87 41.83
N ILE A 594 -6.91 -2.80 40.78
CA ILE A 594 -6.93 -3.74 39.68
C ILE A 594 -6.28 -5.06 40.16
N ASN A 595 -6.98 -6.17 40.05
CA ASN A 595 -6.49 -7.51 40.41
C ASN A 595 -5.96 -7.64 41.87
N GLY A 596 -6.31 -6.74 42.81
CA GLY A 596 -5.68 -6.70 44.11
C GLY A 596 -4.19 -6.30 44.06
N THR A 597 -3.72 -5.79 42.90
CA THR A 597 -2.38 -5.22 42.74
C THR A 597 -2.20 -3.90 43.43
N ARG A 598 -1.05 -3.29 43.28
CA ARG A 598 -0.75 -1.94 43.80
C ARG A 598 -1.39 -0.81 42.98
N GLN A 599 -2.02 -1.15 41.82
CA GLN A 599 -2.63 -0.16 40.94
C GLN A 599 -4.01 0.26 41.44
N ARG A 600 -4.14 1.53 41.83
CA ARG A 600 -5.39 2.14 42.33
C ARG A 600 -5.99 3.05 41.27
N ILE A 601 -7.26 2.87 40.94
CA ILE A 601 -7.98 3.68 39.98
C ILE A 601 -8.32 5.03 40.60
N VAL A 602 -7.71 6.12 40.12
CA VAL A 602 -7.95 7.49 40.59
C VAL A 602 -8.84 8.29 39.64
N GLY A 603 -9.00 7.83 38.42
CA GLY A 603 -9.86 8.49 37.44
C GLY A 603 -10.20 7.64 36.24
N ILE A 604 -11.23 8.09 35.55
CA ILE A 604 -11.67 7.52 34.28
C ILE A 604 -11.47 8.57 33.19
N ALA A 605 -10.64 8.26 32.21
CA ALA A 605 -10.37 9.09 31.05
C ALA A 605 -11.37 8.82 29.90
N PRO A 606 -11.60 9.75 29.01
CA PRO A 606 -12.35 9.49 27.77
C PRO A 606 -11.63 8.47 26.91
N ASP A 607 -12.39 7.84 26.01
CA ASP A 607 -11.84 6.90 25.03
C ASP A 607 -11.00 7.68 23.99
N LEU A 608 -9.71 7.37 23.90
CA LEU A 608 -8.78 7.93 22.91
C LEU A 608 -8.51 6.92 21.81
N ARG A 609 -8.40 7.41 20.59
CA ARG A 609 -7.94 6.59 19.46
C ARG A 609 -6.43 6.59 19.40
N TRP A 610 -5.85 5.53 19.88
CA TRP A 610 -4.42 5.28 19.73
C TRP A 610 -4.07 4.67 18.39
N GLU A 611 -5.04 4.03 17.72
CA GLU A 611 -4.89 3.30 16.47
C GLU A 611 -5.84 3.83 15.39
N THR A 612 -5.86 3.16 14.26
CA THR A 612 -6.75 3.48 13.13
C THR A 612 -8.20 3.06 13.42
N LEU A 613 -9.14 3.53 12.61
CA LEU A 613 -10.54 3.08 12.64
C LEU A 613 -10.75 1.60 12.26
N ARG A 614 -9.69 0.90 11.87
CA ARG A 614 -9.73 -0.55 11.63
C ARG A 614 -9.84 -1.32 12.93
N ASP A 615 -9.31 -0.75 14.00
CA ASP A 615 -9.31 -1.34 15.32
C ASP A 615 -10.35 -0.65 16.23
N PRO A 616 -11.08 -1.42 17.04
CA PRO A 616 -11.93 -0.80 18.06
C PRO A 616 -11.06 -0.11 19.12
N VAL A 617 -11.64 0.87 19.82
CA VAL A 617 -10.95 1.48 20.95
C VAL A 617 -10.66 0.40 21.99
N ARG A 618 -9.38 0.18 22.27
CA ARG A 618 -8.96 -0.89 23.17
C ARG A 618 -9.21 -0.50 24.64
N PRO A 619 -9.58 -1.47 25.49
CA PRO A 619 -9.53 -1.31 26.93
C PRO A 619 -8.12 -0.91 27.35
N THR A 620 -7.98 0.32 27.92
CA THR A 620 -6.67 0.92 28.18
C THR A 620 -6.55 1.35 29.62
N ILE A 621 -5.41 0.99 30.22
CA ILE A 621 -4.93 1.53 31.49
C ILE A 621 -3.80 2.52 31.23
N TYR A 622 -3.89 3.69 31.78
CA TYR A 622 -2.85 4.70 31.75
C TYR A 622 -2.05 4.61 33.04
N ASP A 623 -0.76 4.40 32.89
CA ASP A 623 0.19 4.28 33.96
C ASP A 623 1.26 5.38 33.85
N LEU A 624 1.88 5.74 34.97
CA LEU A 624 2.91 6.77 34.98
C LEU A 624 4.22 6.26 34.39
N ALA A 625 4.75 7.01 33.44
CA ALA A 625 6.04 6.69 32.80
C ALA A 625 7.21 7.11 33.69
N ARG A 626 8.28 6.31 33.71
CA ARG A 626 9.60 6.70 34.22
C ARG A 626 10.40 7.54 33.22
N GLY A 627 9.71 8.41 32.45
CA GLY A 627 10.24 9.20 31.36
C GLY A 627 10.01 8.53 30.01
N GLY A 628 9.21 9.19 29.18
CA GLY A 628 8.97 8.77 27.80
C GLY A 628 10.05 9.31 26.85
N ARG A 629 10.05 8.81 25.59
CA ARG A 629 10.89 9.35 24.51
C ARG A 629 10.14 10.28 23.58
N MET A 630 8.84 10.47 23.82
CA MET A 630 8.00 11.36 23.03
C MET A 630 7.65 12.57 23.90
N LEU A 631 8.07 13.75 23.47
CA LEU A 631 7.76 15.01 24.13
C LEU A 631 6.67 15.73 23.34
N THR A 632 5.47 15.82 23.90
CA THR A 632 4.36 16.57 23.29
C THR A 632 4.31 17.98 23.85
N VAL A 633 4.31 18.96 22.97
CA VAL A 633 4.28 20.40 23.29
C VAL A 633 2.93 20.96 22.85
N ARG A 634 2.18 21.55 23.77
CA ARG A 634 0.96 22.28 23.44
C ARG A 634 1.31 23.73 23.13
N MET A 635 0.91 24.16 21.94
CA MET A 635 1.18 25.49 21.41
C MET A 635 -0.01 26.42 21.63
N ARG A 636 0.29 27.71 21.90
CA ARG A 636 -0.69 28.78 21.77
C ARG A 636 -1.09 28.97 20.29
N ALA A 637 -2.35 29.31 20.04
CA ALA A 637 -2.83 29.57 18.69
C ALA A 637 -1.95 30.60 17.96
N GLY A 638 -1.56 30.28 16.73
CA GLY A 638 -0.73 31.13 15.87
C GLY A 638 0.78 31.11 16.13
N ALA A 639 1.26 30.39 17.14
CA ALA A 639 2.68 30.36 17.52
C ALA A 639 3.52 29.33 16.75
N GLN A 640 2.92 28.48 15.89
CA GLN A 640 3.56 27.29 15.33
C GLN A 640 4.94 27.56 14.71
N THR A 641 5.02 28.42 13.69
CA THR A 641 6.26 28.66 12.95
C THR A 641 7.40 29.24 13.80
N THR A 642 7.05 30.12 14.74
CA THR A 642 8.02 30.72 15.64
C THR A 642 8.50 29.65 16.64
N LEU A 643 7.59 28.88 17.19
CA LEU A 643 7.90 27.85 18.17
C LEU A 643 8.72 26.70 17.57
N GLU A 644 8.40 26.27 16.36
CA GLU A 644 9.21 25.25 15.66
C GLU A 644 10.68 25.69 15.53
N ARG A 645 10.92 26.95 15.16
CA ARG A 645 12.27 27.52 15.08
C ARG A 645 12.95 27.61 16.44
N ASP A 646 12.23 28.05 17.47
CA ASP A 646 12.78 28.22 18.81
C ASP A 646 13.09 26.85 19.47
N ILE A 647 12.24 25.83 19.24
CA ILE A 647 12.52 24.44 19.63
C ILE A 647 13.75 23.91 18.89
N ALA A 648 13.90 24.20 17.58
CA ALA A 648 15.08 23.80 16.83
C ALA A 648 16.37 24.47 17.34
N ALA A 649 16.30 25.73 17.73
CA ALA A 649 17.42 26.44 18.38
C ALA A 649 17.78 25.84 19.74
N ALA A 650 16.78 25.55 20.57
CA ALA A 650 16.98 24.85 21.83
C ALA A 650 17.59 23.44 21.60
N TRP A 651 17.06 22.69 20.62
CA TRP A 651 17.58 21.38 20.27
C TRP A 651 19.07 21.41 19.92
N SER A 652 19.49 22.35 19.08
CA SER A 652 20.88 22.49 18.67
C SER A 652 21.83 22.78 19.85
N ARG A 653 21.31 23.33 20.95
CA ARG A 653 22.08 23.60 22.16
C ARG A 653 22.25 22.35 23.04
N TYR A 654 21.18 21.55 23.20
CA TYR A 654 21.21 20.37 24.06
C TYR A 654 21.62 19.09 23.33
N TYR A 655 21.37 19.04 22.02
CA TYR A 655 21.66 17.89 21.16
C TYR A 655 22.36 18.34 19.87
N PRO A 656 23.57 18.97 19.96
CA PRO A 656 24.26 19.52 18.79
C PRO A 656 24.59 18.45 17.73
N ASP A 657 24.71 17.20 18.18
CA ASP A 657 25.07 16.07 17.32
C ASP A 657 23.88 15.17 16.95
N ARG A 658 22.65 15.65 17.16
CA ARG A 658 21.43 14.87 16.86
C ARG A 658 20.49 15.63 15.96
N GLU A 659 19.94 14.95 14.96
CA GLU A 659 18.88 15.52 14.12
C GLU A 659 17.59 15.66 14.90
N LEU A 660 16.90 16.80 14.76
CA LEU A 660 15.59 17.05 15.38
C LEU A 660 14.51 16.35 14.58
N VAL A 661 13.80 15.45 15.19
CA VAL A 661 12.57 14.86 14.65
C VAL A 661 11.38 15.49 15.35
N MET A 662 10.71 16.41 14.67
CA MET A 662 9.56 17.15 15.21
C MET A 662 8.41 17.11 14.21
N ARG A 663 7.18 16.85 14.70
CA ARG A 663 6.00 16.69 13.84
C ARG A 663 4.74 17.15 14.56
N GLY A 664 3.79 17.74 13.82
CA GLY A 664 2.44 17.96 14.33
C GLY A 664 1.69 16.65 14.61
N ALA A 665 0.94 16.57 15.70
CA ALA A 665 0.21 15.35 16.11
C ALA A 665 -0.73 14.82 15.01
N ALA A 666 -1.38 15.70 14.26
CA ALA A 666 -2.24 15.32 13.12
C ALA A 666 -1.51 14.51 12.03
N SER A 667 -0.19 14.70 11.89
CA SER A 667 0.61 14.02 10.84
C SER A 667 0.76 12.52 11.09
N TYR A 668 0.68 12.07 12.34
CA TYR A 668 0.73 10.65 12.67
C TYR A 668 -0.51 9.91 12.14
N TYR A 669 -1.70 10.47 12.34
CA TYR A 669 -2.94 9.90 11.79
C TYR A 669 -2.97 9.91 10.27
N LYS A 670 -2.51 10.99 9.62
CA LYS A 670 -2.42 11.05 8.16
C LYS A 670 -1.53 9.93 7.59
N ARG A 671 -0.43 9.62 8.26
CA ARG A 671 0.47 8.53 7.84
C ARG A 671 -0.16 7.16 8.02
N ALA A 672 -0.90 6.94 9.08
CA ALA A 672 -1.60 5.68 9.34
C ALA A 672 -2.59 5.30 8.23
N TYR A 673 -3.18 6.29 7.54
CA TYR A 673 -4.09 6.07 6.41
C TYR A 673 -3.44 6.27 5.03
N ALA A 674 -2.13 6.48 4.95
CA ALA A 674 -1.45 6.78 3.68
C ALA A 674 -1.66 5.68 2.63
N ASP A 675 -1.61 4.42 3.02
CA ASP A 675 -1.84 3.27 2.12
C ASP A 675 -3.28 3.22 1.59
N ASP A 676 -4.27 3.54 2.43
CA ASP A 676 -5.68 3.59 2.02
C ASP A 676 -5.92 4.75 1.04
N VAL A 677 -5.30 5.91 1.29
CA VAL A 677 -5.36 7.07 0.36
C VAL A 677 -4.73 6.73 -0.99
N ARG A 678 -3.60 6.02 -1.00
CA ARG A 678 -2.95 5.56 -2.24
C ARG A 678 -3.84 4.63 -3.03
N LEU A 679 -4.39 3.62 -2.36
CA LEU A 679 -5.33 2.67 -2.98
C LEU A 679 -6.52 3.40 -3.58
N ALA A 680 -7.12 4.32 -2.83
CA ALA A 680 -8.26 5.11 -3.28
C ALA A 680 -7.93 5.94 -4.54
N ARG A 681 -6.75 6.59 -4.58
CA ARG A 681 -6.28 7.35 -5.75
C ARG A 681 -6.06 6.46 -6.97
N LEU A 682 -5.42 5.31 -6.80
CA LEU A 682 -5.20 4.34 -7.88
C LEU A 682 -6.52 3.84 -8.47
N LEU A 683 -7.48 3.48 -7.61
CA LEU A 683 -8.80 3.05 -8.05
C LEU A 683 -9.58 4.17 -8.74
N ALA A 684 -9.47 5.42 -8.28
CA ALA A 684 -10.09 6.56 -8.93
C ALA A 684 -9.52 6.79 -10.33
N CYS A 685 -8.19 6.74 -10.51
CA CYS A 685 -7.55 6.84 -11.81
C CYS A 685 -7.97 5.68 -12.73
N ALA A 686 -7.94 4.44 -12.23
CA ALA A 686 -8.37 3.27 -12.98
C ALA A 686 -9.84 3.38 -13.42
N THR A 687 -10.72 3.82 -12.52
CA THR A 687 -12.14 4.04 -12.79
C THR A 687 -12.36 5.12 -13.85
N THR A 688 -11.59 6.21 -13.80
CA THR A 688 -11.66 7.29 -14.81
C THR A 688 -11.31 6.75 -16.20
N VAL A 689 -10.27 5.92 -16.32
CA VAL A 689 -9.90 5.28 -17.59
C VAL A 689 -11.02 4.36 -18.08
N VAL A 690 -11.60 3.54 -17.20
CA VAL A 690 -12.70 2.63 -17.57
C VAL A 690 -13.92 3.40 -18.05
N PHE A 691 -14.32 4.46 -17.35
CA PHE A 691 -15.45 5.30 -17.79
C PHE A 691 -15.16 6.02 -19.12
N ALA A 692 -13.94 6.48 -19.34
CA ALA A 692 -13.55 7.10 -20.61
C ALA A 692 -13.65 6.09 -21.77
N LEU A 693 -13.14 4.88 -21.58
CA LEU A 693 -13.26 3.78 -22.56
C LEU A 693 -14.72 3.42 -22.83
N ALA A 694 -15.55 3.35 -21.78
CA ALA A 694 -16.97 3.05 -21.87
C ALA A 694 -17.76 4.15 -22.59
N ALA A 695 -17.52 5.41 -22.23
CA ALA A 695 -18.11 6.58 -22.86
C ALA A 695 -17.86 6.61 -24.38
N PHE A 696 -16.61 6.28 -24.73
CA PHE A 696 -16.18 6.21 -26.13
C PHE A 696 -16.89 5.07 -26.87
N GLY A 697 -16.97 3.90 -26.27
CA GLY A 697 -17.70 2.75 -26.85
C GLY A 697 -19.17 3.08 -27.14
N ILE A 698 -19.87 3.75 -26.20
CA ILE A 698 -21.26 4.20 -26.40
C ILE A 698 -21.35 5.27 -27.48
N TYR A 699 -20.43 6.23 -27.52
CA TYR A 699 -20.44 7.28 -28.52
C TYR A 699 -20.47 6.68 -29.95
N VAL A 700 -19.60 5.69 -30.21
CA VAL A 700 -19.55 5.03 -31.53
C VAL A 700 -20.78 4.16 -31.79
N LEU A 701 -21.26 3.44 -30.76
CA LEU A 701 -22.47 2.64 -30.87
C LEU A 701 -23.71 3.52 -31.15
N ALA A 702 -23.79 4.70 -30.55
CA ALA A 702 -24.86 5.68 -30.78
C ALA A 702 -24.83 6.21 -32.22
N ALA A 703 -23.64 6.54 -32.72
CA ALA A 703 -23.47 6.94 -34.13
C ALA A 703 -24.01 5.88 -35.09
N HIS A 704 -23.62 4.62 -34.88
CA HIS A 704 -24.03 3.50 -35.72
C HIS A 704 -25.55 3.20 -35.58
N SER A 705 -26.10 3.27 -34.36
CA SER A 705 -27.54 3.04 -34.13
C SER A 705 -28.39 4.08 -34.84
N VAL A 706 -27.98 5.36 -34.82
CA VAL A 706 -28.68 6.45 -35.52
C VAL A 706 -28.58 6.28 -37.06
N GLN A 707 -27.39 5.95 -37.58
CA GLN A 707 -27.21 5.72 -39.01
C GLN A 707 -28.09 4.56 -39.52
N ARG A 708 -28.17 3.48 -38.76
CA ARG A 708 -28.98 2.30 -39.11
C ARG A 708 -30.47 2.61 -39.12
N ARG A 709 -30.94 3.47 -38.21
CA ARG A 709 -32.37 3.83 -38.08
C ARG A 709 -32.75 5.09 -38.87
N ALA A 710 -31.83 5.61 -39.69
CA ALA A 710 -32.07 6.88 -40.40
C ALA A 710 -33.36 6.84 -41.22
N ARG A 711 -33.62 5.75 -41.98
CA ARG A 711 -34.87 5.59 -42.77
C ARG A 711 -36.11 5.52 -41.86
N GLU A 712 -36.05 4.80 -40.75
CA GLU A 712 -37.18 4.71 -39.76
C GLU A 712 -37.45 6.07 -39.14
N ILE A 713 -36.40 6.81 -38.79
CA ILE A 713 -36.50 8.16 -38.21
C ILE A 713 -37.17 9.11 -39.22
N VAL A 714 -36.77 9.04 -40.48
CA VAL A 714 -37.37 9.85 -41.55
C VAL A 714 -38.83 9.52 -41.77
N LEU A 715 -39.16 8.22 -41.89
CA LEU A 715 -40.56 7.79 -42.03
C LEU A 715 -41.42 8.26 -40.86
N ARG A 716 -40.98 8.13 -39.65
CA ARG A 716 -41.71 8.61 -38.46
C ARG A 716 -41.88 10.14 -38.46
N LYS A 717 -40.87 10.88 -38.89
CA LYS A 717 -40.95 12.35 -39.09
C LYS A 717 -42.03 12.72 -40.11
N LEU A 718 -42.08 12.03 -41.24
CA LEU A 718 -43.10 12.23 -42.26
C LEU A 718 -44.50 11.97 -41.72
N HIS A 719 -44.65 11.05 -40.75
CA HIS A 719 -45.90 10.76 -40.04
C HIS A 719 -46.15 11.64 -38.81
N GLY A 720 -45.40 12.77 -38.63
CA GLY A 720 -45.61 13.75 -37.59
C GLY A 720 -44.94 13.47 -36.24
N ALA A 721 -43.99 12.53 -36.15
CA ALA A 721 -43.26 12.26 -34.91
C ALA A 721 -42.40 13.49 -34.48
N GLY A 722 -42.69 14.01 -33.27
CA GLY A 722 -41.91 15.09 -32.68
C GLY A 722 -40.55 14.72 -32.19
N ARG A 723 -39.75 15.71 -31.83
CA ARG A 723 -38.36 15.56 -31.37
C ARG A 723 -38.24 14.59 -30.15
N ARG A 724 -39.23 14.62 -29.22
CA ARG A 724 -39.25 13.73 -28.05
C ARG A 724 -39.43 12.26 -28.42
N ALA A 725 -40.24 11.95 -29.43
CA ALA A 725 -40.44 10.60 -29.91
C ALA A 725 -39.21 10.00 -30.54
N ILE A 726 -38.43 10.80 -31.28
CA ILE A 726 -37.17 10.40 -31.88
C ILE A 726 -36.09 10.21 -30.81
N ALA A 727 -36.03 11.11 -29.82
CA ALA A 727 -35.11 10.97 -28.69
C ALA A 727 -35.40 9.68 -27.89
N ALA A 728 -36.69 9.40 -27.63
CA ALA A 728 -37.11 8.18 -26.95
C ALA A 728 -36.78 6.91 -27.74
N LEU A 729 -36.90 6.94 -29.06
CA LEU A 729 -36.57 5.80 -29.93
C LEU A 729 -35.07 5.45 -29.86
N VAL A 730 -34.19 6.46 -29.90
CA VAL A 730 -32.74 6.27 -29.79
C VAL A 730 -32.36 5.93 -28.34
N GLY A 731 -32.92 6.66 -27.36
CA GLY A 731 -32.55 6.54 -25.94
C GLY A 731 -32.98 5.21 -25.32
N ARG A 732 -34.11 4.62 -25.73
CA ARG A 732 -34.60 3.35 -25.15
C ARG A 732 -33.58 2.22 -25.18
N GLU A 733 -32.80 2.10 -26.22
CA GLU A 733 -31.77 1.08 -26.35
C GLU A 733 -30.69 1.30 -25.30
N PHE A 734 -30.25 2.54 -25.10
CA PHE A 734 -29.16 2.86 -24.16
C PHE A 734 -29.64 2.81 -22.71
N VAL A 735 -30.90 3.18 -22.43
CA VAL A 735 -31.52 3.01 -21.10
C VAL A 735 -31.55 1.54 -20.72
N LEU A 736 -31.99 0.65 -21.64
CA LEU A 736 -32.00 -0.79 -21.37
C LEU A 736 -30.59 -1.34 -21.14
N LEU A 737 -29.63 -0.93 -21.97
CA LEU A 737 -28.22 -1.35 -21.78
C LEU A 737 -27.68 -0.89 -20.42
N THR A 738 -27.96 0.35 -20.02
CA THR A 738 -27.56 0.88 -18.71
C THR A 738 -28.23 0.12 -17.57
N ALA A 739 -29.50 -0.23 -17.69
CA ALA A 739 -30.23 -1.00 -16.70
C ALA A 739 -29.66 -2.42 -16.54
N VAL A 740 -29.36 -3.11 -17.66
CA VAL A 740 -28.73 -4.43 -17.62
C VAL A 740 -27.31 -4.33 -17.00
N ALA A 741 -26.54 -3.33 -17.41
CA ALA A 741 -25.21 -3.08 -16.86
C ALA A 741 -25.26 -2.79 -15.34
N ALA A 742 -26.24 -2.01 -14.89
CA ALA A 742 -26.45 -1.72 -13.47
C ALA A 742 -26.84 -2.99 -12.69
N ALA A 743 -27.72 -3.82 -13.23
CA ALA A 743 -28.10 -5.08 -12.63
C ALA A 743 -26.93 -6.06 -12.45
N MET A 744 -25.90 -5.97 -13.28
CA MET A 744 -24.66 -6.74 -13.17
C MET A 744 -23.61 -6.07 -12.27
N GLY A 745 -23.37 -4.79 -12.46
CA GLY A 745 -22.26 -4.08 -11.82
C GLY A 745 -22.52 -3.64 -10.38
N LEU A 746 -23.74 -3.17 -10.07
CA LEU A 746 -24.06 -2.64 -8.73
C LEU A 746 -24.08 -3.71 -7.64
N PRO A 747 -24.60 -4.94 -7.85
CA PRO A 747 -24.47 -5.98 -6.84
C PRO A 747 -23.02 -6.36 -6.55
N LEU A 748 -22.15 -6.41 -7.57
CA LEU A 748 -20.73 -6.67 -7.40
C LEU A 748 -20.04 -5.53 -6.64
N ALA A 749 -20.42 -4.26 -6.94
CA ALA A 749 -19.95 -3.12 -6.16
C ALA A 749 -20.36 -3.23 -4.69
N TRP A 750 -21.61 -3.55 -4.43
CA TRP A 750 -22.14 -3.70 -3.06
C TRP A 750 -21.40 -4.78 -2.27
N LEU A 751 -21.17 -5.96 -2.88
CA LEU A 751 -20.39 -7.04 -2.27
C LEU A 751 -18.94 -6.60 -1.97
N GLY A 752 -18.31 -5.91 -2.93
CA GLY A 752 -16.95 -5.37 -2.75
C GLY A 752 -16.87 -4.33 -1.63
N ILE A 753 -17.84 -3.42 -1.59
CA ILE A 753 -17.95 -2.39 -0.55
C ILE A 753 -18.19 -3.03 0.82
N ALA A 754 -19.13 -3.95 0.94
CA ALA A 754 -19.41 -4.66 2.19
C ALA A 754 -18.16 -5.40 2.70
N ARG A 755 -17.45 -6.06 1.80
CA ARG A 755 -16.19 -6.76 2.13
C ARG A 755 -15.08 -5.80 2.57
N TYR A 756 -14.96 -4.64 1.93
CA TYR A 756 -13.97 -3.63 2.31
C TYR A 756 -14.28 -3.03 3.69
N LEU A 757 -15.55 -2.66 3.92
CA LEU A 757 -15.99 -2.05 5.17
C LEU A 757 -15.92 -3.01 6.36
N SER A 758 -16.10 -4.31 6.14
CA SER A 758 -15.95 -5.31 7.22
C SER A 758 -14.55 -5.36 7.82
N GLY A 759 -13.56 -4.71 7.19
CA GLY A 759 -12.21 -4.52 7.70
C GLY A 759 -12.04 -3.31 8.63
N PHE A 760 -13.12 -2.58 8.94
CA PHE A 760 -13.10 -1.43 9.84
C PHE A 760 -14.03 -1.69 11.04
N ALA A 761 -13.55 -1.39 12.24
CA ALA A 761 -14.39 -1.44 13.44
C ALA A 761 -15.44 -0.31 13.44
N GLU A 762 -15.05 0.85 12.90
CA GLU A 762 -15.95 1.97 12.68
C GLU A 762 -15.93 2.37 11.21
N HIS A 763 -17.06 2.30 10.58
CA HIS A 763 -17.22 2.69 9.18
C HIS A 763 -18.32 3.74 9.04
N THR A 764 -18.21 4.54 8.00
CA THR A 764 -19.24 5.50 7.63
C THR A 764 -20.56 4.76 7.33
N PRO A 765 -21.71 5.30 7.70
CA PRO A 765 -22.99 4.78 7.26
C PRO A 765 -23.11 5.01 5.75
N LEU A 766 -22.49 4.10 5.00
CA LEU A 766 -22.56 4.08 3.55
C LEU A 766 -23.91 3.58 3.13
N GLY A 767 -24.96 4.22 3.22
CA GLY A 767 -26.19 3.85 2.51
C GLY A 767 -25.92 3.51 1.03
N ASP A 768 -26.93 3.23 0.28
CA ASP A 768 -26.82 2.88 -1.15
C ASP A 768 -26.40 4.07 -2.04
N TRP A 769 -25.90 5.18 -1.46
CA TRP A 769 -25.58 6.39 -2.20
C TRP A 769 -24.39 6.21 -3.15
N ALA A 770 -23.33 5.47 -2.76
CA ALA A 770 -22.17 5.31 -3.62
C ALA A 770 -22.45 4.52 -4.91
N PRO A 771 -23.17 3.37 -4.85
CA PRO A 771 -23.74 2.74 -6.04
C PRO A 771 -24.71 3.64 -6.82
N ALA A 772 -25.55 4.41 -6.13
CA ALA A 772 -26.49 5.32 -6.78
C ALA A 772 -25.78 6.47 -7.53
N VAL A 773 -24.72 7.04 -6.95
CA VAL A 773 -23.90 8.06 -7.62
C VAL A 773 -23.15 7.46 -8.82
N ALA A 774 -22.63 6.23 -8.70
CA ALA A 774 -22.00 5.55 -9.84
C ALA A 774 -22.99 5.31 -10.98
N LEU A 775 -24.22 4.92 -10.68
CA LEU A 775 -25.32 4.79 -11.65
C LEU A 775 -25.66 6.14 -12.29
N ALA A 776 -25.84 7.19 -11.48
CA ALA A 776 -26.15 8.53 -11.96
C ALA A 776 -25.05 9.07 -12.88
N PHE A 777 -23.80 8.86 -12.51
CA PHE A 777 -22.65 9.24 -13.31
C PHE A 777 -22.57 8.47 -14.63
N ALA A 778 -22.80 7.15 -14.59
CA ALA A 778 -22.90 6.32 -15.78
C ALA A 778 -24.04 6.78 -16.71
N ALA A 779 -25.21 7.06 -16.15
CA ALA A 779 -26.36 7.57 -16.92
C ALA A 779 -26.07 8.94 -17.57
N LEU A 780 -25.36 9.82 -16.85
CA LEU A 780 -24.90 11.11 -17.37
C LEU A 780 -23.93 10.93 -18.55
N ILE A 781 -22.96 10.02 -18.43
CA ILE A 781 -22.02 9.68 -19.50
C ILE A 781 -22.77 9.17 -20.74
N VAL A 782 -23.73 8.24 -20.52
CA VAL A 782 -24.57 7.72 -21.61
C VAL A 782 -25.35 8.84 -22.30
N ALA A 783 -26.00 9.70 -21.52
CA ALA A 783 -26.74 10.84 -22.04
C ALA A 783 -25.84 11.80 -22.84
N ALA A 784 -24.66 12.14 -22.30
CA ALA A 784 -23.69 13.02 -22.97
C ALA A 784 -23.13 12.40 -24.26
N ALA A 785 -22.73 11.11 -24.22
CA ALA A 785 -22.19 10.41 -25.39
C ALA A 785 -23.24 10.24 -26.52
N THR A 786 -24.51 10.06 -26.16
CA THR A 786 -25.59 9.91 -27.14
C THR A 786 -26.21 11.23 -27.60
N ALA A 787 -26.06 12.31 -26.82
CA ALA A 787 -26.73 13.60 -27.08
C ALA A 787 -26.43 14.16 -28.48
N ARG A 788 -25.16 14.19 -28.89
CA ARG A 788 -24.76 14.71 -30.22
C ARG A 788 -25.43 13.93 -31.34
N HIS A 789 -25.46 12.62 -31.28
CA HIS A 789 -26.04 11.75 -32.31
C HIS A 789 -27.55 11.82 -32.30
N THR A 790 -28.17 11.93 -31.15
CA THR A 790 -29.60 12.13 -30.99
C THR A 790 -30.04 13.49 -31.59
N LEU A 791 -29.27 14.56 -31.30
CA LEU A 791 -29.52 15.86 -31.88
C LEU A 791 -29.33 15.88 -33.41
N ALA A 792 -28.29 15.19 -33.92
CA ALA A 792 -28.10 15.01 -35.35
C ALA A 792 -29.25 14.25 -35.99
N ALA A 793 -29.76 13.17 -35.38
CA ALA A 793 -30.93 12.45 -35.83
C ALA A 793 -32.17 13.30 -35.90
N MET A 794 -32.36 14.20 -34.93
CA MET A 794 -33.46 15.19 -34.97
C MET A 794 -33.34 16.22 -36.10
N ARG A 795 -32.14 16.44 -36.64
CA ARG A 795 -31.89 17.44 -37.72
C ARG A 795 -31.88 16.82 -39.12
N ILE A 796 -31.94 15.47 -39.28
CA ILE A 796 -31.96 14.83 -40.60
C ILE A 796 -33.14 15.34 -41.41
N ALA A 797 -32.85 15.94 -42.60
CA ALA A 797 -33.89 16.41 -43.52
C ALA A 797 -34.53 15.24 -44.27
N PRO A 798 -35.87 15.16 -44.37
CA PRO A 798 -36.54 14.05 -45.08
C PRO A 798 -36.12 13.87 -46.52
N ALA A 799 -35.83 14.97 -47.20
CA ALA A 799 -35.48 14.98 -48.63
C ALA A 799 -34.09 14.37 -48.93
N GLU A 800 -33.12 14.48 -48.01
CA GLU A 800 -31.78 13.91 -48.19
C GLU A 800 -31.74 12.37 -47.97
N ALA A 801 -32.50 11.88 -47.00
CA ALA A 801 -32.47 10.44 -46.66
C ALA A 801 -33.32 9.56 -47.55
N LEU A 802 -34.14 10.10 -48.44
CA LEU A 802 -34.91 9.36 -49.47
C LEU A 802 -34.17 9.33 -50.80
N ARG A 803 -33.09 10.09 -50.97
CA ARG A 803 -32.27 10.19 -52.17
C ARG A 803 -31.12 9.20 -52.24
N ASP A 804 -30.66 8.68 -51.06
CA ASP A 804 -29.68 7.64 -50.86
C ASP A 804 -30.38 6.26 -50.59
#